data_d809f82b188906ac9f0d99db2d52a4f4
#
_entry.id   d809f82b188906ac9f0d99db2d52a4f4
#
_cell.length_a   1.000
_cell.length_b   1.000
_cell.length_c   1.000
_cell.angle_alpha   90.00
_cell.angle_beta   90.00
_cell.angle_gamma   90.00
#
_symmetry.space_group_name_H-M   'P 1'
#
loop_
_entity.id
_entity.type
_entity.pdbx_description
1 polymer ?
#
loop_
_entity_poly.entity_id
_entity_poly.type
_entity_poly.pdbx_seq_one_letter_code
_entity_poly.pdbx_strand_id
1 'polypeptide(L)'
;DYTKLKNLKITGEIDATDFEFMKNEMTQLEALNLKDVKVYGRFGNQEWNGISDNVEKEGVIPVGAMSDKKSLLYLVLPDKLEAIGSSAFDNCTNLTGSLLIPEGVTRIGSGAFSQCNGIKGSLSLPSTLKYISREAFYGCDFTCQLILPMNLQYIGFYAFSDNNGFYNNLILPDELTYIGPYAFNSCGSLKGDLKIPQKIKEISEMAFYACGFNGTLYLHNGITKIEHSAFKNTSFKGELILPMNLTKIGDNAFDGCSFSGELKLPESLLSIGNNAFNGNSRLFGILEFPDKIQTIGDYAFSYCSGLQGLVIPKNVESIRQGAFLNCFGIGSIVCEGDIPPYLGSGAFDGVPKDNFTVEVPESAVPQYQTATGWNEFKRIAAHHELVCRPSTVCALNNGHTQTLVLDAEGEWEVESKPDWCELSPMSGNGKTEVTISINTLSKGAGNRTGEVVFKLKNEDYTHTCSVSQYDYIYGEDEWLTLQKATRGNTGGINVVIIGDGFNAKDIAEGDCLPALKEAAQYLITIEPYKTYSKYFNIYIGFAMSNESGIGSVNTIRYNRFGTTFTSGTGLSADYDEIFRYALNAPTVNQNNLNQTLIIIVPNTTEYGGITQMWEDGSAIAICPRSTDAYPYDSRGVLQHEAGGHAFGKLGDEYIYHNVFIDACLCKCCSHVGAINQAKSLGWYDNLSLTGKMHEVPWSHLIFDSRYSNLVDIYEGGFMHSRGVFRSEQNSCMNNNVPYFNAISRESIVRRIKKYAGETFSFEEFVANDKTDASSAVSATRGVGSTSTYHGRQMPPKIHKGSPLKSIRKARRHRR
;
A
#
# COMPACT_ATOMS: atom_id res chain seq x y z
N ASP A 1 -27.23 56.20 -0.86
CA ASP A 1 -27.86 55.40 -1.95
C ASP A 1 -27.17 54.03 -2.00
N TYR A 2 -27.76 53.07 -1.25
CA TYR A 2 -27.24 51.70 -1.10
C TYR A 2 -27.22 50.90 -2.42
N THR A 3 -28.07 51.30 -3.41
CA THR A 3 -28.13 50.62 -4.71
C THR A 3 -26.87 50.80 -5.56
N LYS A 4 -26.04 51.83 -5.27
CA LYS A 4 -24.78 52.13 -5.94
C LYS A 4 -23.56 51.64 -5.19
N LEU A 5 -23.77 51.07 -4.02
CA LEU A 5 -22.67 50.56 -3.18
C LEU A 5 -22.00 49.33 -3.81
N LYS A 6 -20.69 49.42 -4.05
CA LYS A 6 -19.91 48.37 -4.65
C LYS A 6 -19.12 47.56 -3.59
N ASN A 7 -18.64 48.22 -2.57
CA ASN A 7 -17.77 47.61 -1.54
C ASN A 7 -18.42 47.81 -0.17
N LEU A 8 -18.62 46.71 0.55
CA LEU A 8 -19.24 46.70 1.88
C LEU A 8 -18.40 45.94 2.86
N LYS A 9 -17.96 46.56 3.95
CA LYS A 9 -17.44 45.92 5.13
C LYS A 9 -18.45 46.09 6.26
N ILE A 10 -18.81 45.00 6.90
CA ILE A 10 -19.79 44.98 8.00
C ILE A 10 -19.06 44.64 9.30
N THR A 11 -19.55 45.16 10.43
CA THR A 11 -19.15 44.79 11.80
C THR A 11 -20.40 44.73 12.68
N GLY A 12 -20.34 43.96 13.77
CA GLY A 12 -21.49 43.77 14.65
C GLY A 12 -22.20 42.44 14.40
N GLU A 13 -23.52 42.42 14.43
CA GLU A 13 -24.36 41.23 14.29
C GLU A 13 -25.28 41.39 13.08
N ILE A 14 -25.39 40.30 12.29
CA ILE A 14 -26.31 40.23 11.12
C ILE A 14 -27.04 38.89 11.09
N ASP A 15 -28.20 38.89 10.45
CA ASP A 15 -29.05 37.73 10.29
C ASP A 15 -29.49 37.48 8.82
N ALA A 16 -30.42 36.56 8.60
CA ALA A 16 -30.93 36.21 7.29
C ALA A 16 -31.61 37.41 6.56
N THR A 17 -32.20 38.34 7.30
CA THR A 17 -32.90 39.49 6.71
C THR A 17 -31.89 40.52 6.17
N ASP A 18 -30.77 40.68 6.82
CA ASP A 18 -29.68 41.53 6.35
C ASP A 18 -29.05 40.96 5.05
N PHE A 19 -28.89 39.65 4.98
CA PHE A 19 -28.44 38.99 3.74
C PHE A 19 -29.44 39.16 2.61
N GLU A 20 -30.72 38.97 2.91
CA GLU A 20 -31.81 39.20 1.93
C GLU A 20 -31.79 40.64 1.41
N PHE A 21 -31.62 41.62 2.28
CA PHE A 21 -31.47 43.02 1.88
C PHE A 21 -30.23 43.25 0.99
N MET A 22 -29.06 42.75 1.40
CA MET A 22 -27.83 42.86 0.59
C MET A 22 -27.97 42.16 -0.76
N LYS A 23 -28.64 41.00 -0.79
CA LYS A 23 -28.90 40.25 -2.02
C LYS A 23 -29.80 40.99 -2.98
N ASN A 24 -30.96 41.51 -2.52
CA ASN A 24 -32.02 42.01 -3.37
C ASN A 24 -31.88 43.51 -3.66
N GLU A 25 -31.48 44.30 -2.68
CA GLU A 25 -31.51 45.78 -2.76
C GLU A 25 -30.15 46.38 -3.17
N MET A 26 -29.01 45.72 -2.80
CA MET A 26 -27.68 46.24 -3.16
C MET A 26 -27.23 45.69 -4.53
N THR A 27 -27.89 46.11 -5.60
CA THR A 27 -27.74 45.51 -6.94
C THR A 27 -26.33 45.60 -7.54
N GLN A 28 -25.51 46.61 -7.12
CA GLN A 28 -24.15 46.79 -7.58
C GLN A 28 -23.07 46.31 -6.60
N LEU A 29 -23.43 45.52 -5.57
CA LEU A 29 -22.48 45.03 -4.59
C LEU A 29 -21.48 44.03 -5.23
N GLU A 30 -20.21 44.46 -5.32
CA GLU A 30 -19.10 43.71 -5.91
C GLU A 30 -18.20 43.04 -4.85
N ALA A 31 -17.98 43.67 -3.69
CA ALA A 31 -17.13 43.15 -2.61
C ALA A 31 -17.86 43.17 -1.26
N LEU A 32 -17.92 42.01 -0.61
CA LEU A 32 -18.52 41.83 0.70
C LEU A 32 -17.49 41.28 1.69
N ASN A 33 -17.17 42.06 2.73
CA ASN A 33 -16.26 41.69 3.79
C ASN A 33 -17.03 41.50 5.11
N LEU A 34 -17.14 40.27 5.57
CA LEU A 34 -17.85 39.87 6.78
C LEU A 34 -16.88 39.45 7.91
N LYS A 35 -15.56 39.69 7.78
CA LYS A 35 -14.54 39.17 8.68
C LYS A 35 -14.84 39.34 10.18
N ASP A 36 -15.30 40.55 10.54
CA ASP A 36 -15.49 40.96 11.95
C ASP A 36 -16.98 40.87 12.38
N VAL A 37 -17.79 40.03 11.69
CA VAL A 37 -19.25 39.95 11.92
C VAL A 37 -19.60 38.70 12.72
N LYS A 38 -20.58 38.82 13.60
CA LYS A 38 -21.32 37.66 14.15
C LYS A 38 -22.54 37.41 13.28
N VAL A 39 -22.65 36.22 12.73
CA VAL A 39 -23.75 35.85 11.83
C VAL A 39 -24.69 34.91 12.54
N TYR A 40 -26.00 35.15 12.38
CA TYR A 40 -27.06 34.26 12.83
C TYR A 40 -27.83 33.76 11.61
N GLY A 41 -28.01 32.43 11.53
CA GLY A 41 -28.67 31.83 10.41
C GLY A 41 -29.14 30.40 10.64
N ARG A 42 -29.92 29.91 9.68
CA ARG A 42 -30.36 28.51 9.60
C ARG A 42 -29.52 27.79 8.56
N PHE A 43 -29.10 26.55 8.87
CA PHE A 43 -28.30 25.73 7.97
C PHE A 43 -29.08 25.16 6.79
N GLY A 44 -30.37 24.79 7.04
CA GLY A 44 -31.34 24.44 5.99
C GLY A 44 -31.14 23.12 5.28
N ASN A 45 -30.35 22.19 5.82
CA ASN A 45 -30.13 20.87 5.21
C ASN A 45 -30.91 19.79 5.95
N GLN A 46 -31.73 19.02 5.20
CA GLN A 46 -32.47 17.86 5.74
C GLN A 46 -31.75 16.51 5.50
N GLU A 47 -30.63 16.48 4.77
CA GLU A 47 -29.98 15.25 4.34
C GLU A 47 -29.19 14.52 5.46
N TRP A 48 -29.09 15.12 6.66
CA TRP A 48 -28.26 14.61 7.74
C TRP A 48 -29.05 14.02 8.89
N ASN A 49 -29.05 12.70 9.03
CA ASN A 49 -29.49 11.93 10.22
C ASN A 49 -30.83 12.35 10.84
N GLY A 50 -31.75 12.92 10.08
CA GLY A 50 -33.07 13.32 10.59
C GLY A 50 -33.06 14.49 11.56
N ILE A 51 -31.94 15.18 11.76
CA ILE A 51 -31.86 16.39 12.57
C ILE A 51 -32.26 17.57 11.69
N SER A 52 -33.43 18.12 11.96
CA SER A 52 -33.89 19.38 11.36
C SER A 52 -33.06 20.54 11.90
N ASP A 53 -32.06 20.98 11.15
CA ASP A 53 -31.23 22.16 11.45
C ASP A 53 -31.93 23.48 11.02
N ASN A 54 -33.25 23.55 11.21
CA ASN A 54 -34.06 24.74 10.95
C ASN A 54 -34.06 25.76 12.08
N VAL A 55 -33.25 25.56 13.09
CA VAL A 55 -33.09 26.50 14.20
C VAL A 55 -32.01 27.51 13.83
N GLU A 56 -32.29 28.79 14.06
CA GLU A 56 -31.34 29.87 13.91
C GLU A 56 -30.24 29.79 14.95
N LYS A 57 -28.98 29.86 14.52
CA LYS A 57 -27.80 29.75 15.37
C LYS A 57 -26.75 30.80 15.04
N GLU A 58 -25.98 31.20 16.07
CA GLU A 58 -24.75 32.00 15.90
C GLU A 58 -23.70 31.18 15.13
N GLY A 59 -22.95 31.85 14.26
CA GLY A 59 -21.88 31.23 13.49
C GLY A 59 -22.34 30.47 12.24
N VAL A 60 -23.57 30.70 11.77
CA VAL A 60 -24.12 30.05 10.56
C VAL A 60 -24.44 31.06 9.49
N ILE A 61 -23.79 30.96 8.32
CA ILE A 61 -24.25 31.70 7.12
C ILE A 61 -25.64 31.16 6.72
N PRO A 62 -26.68 32.02 6.57
CA PRO A 62 -28.03 31.56 6.27
C PRO A 62 -28.13 30.80 4.94
N VAL A 63 -29.18 29.96 4.84
CA VAL A 63 -29.63 29.37 3.58
C VAL A 63 -29.86 30.44 2.53
N GLY A 64 -29.31 30.27 1.33
CA GLY A 64 -29.53 31.17 0.18
C GLY A 64 -29.01 32.59 0.37
N ALA A 65 -28.16 32.84 1.37
CA ALA A 65 -27.70 34.18 1.81
C ALA A 65 -27.41 35.14 0.67
N MET A 66 -26.62 34.74 -0.32
CA MET A 66 -26.21 35.54 -1.48
C MET A 66 -26.41 34.77 -2.79
N SER A 67 -27.27 33.74 -2.82
CA SER A 67 -27.50 32.97 -4.05
C SER A 67 -27.90 33.86 -5.22
N ASP A 68 -27.44 33.50 -6.45
CA ASP A 68 -27.63 34.28 -7.69
C ASP A 68 -27.06 35.71 -7.69
N LYS A 69 -26.22 36.07 -6.70
CA LYS A 69 -25.58 37.41 -6.64
C LYS A 69 -24.44 37.50 -7.64
N LYS A 70 -24.77 37.64 -8.93
CA LYS A 70 -23.81 37.73 -10.05
C LYS A 70 -22.92 38.98 -10.02
N SER A 71 -23.33 40.02 -9.30
CA SER A 71 -22.50 41.22 -9.10
C SER A 71 -21.34 40.97 -8.13
N LEU A 72 -21.41 39.93 -7.27
CA LEU A 72 -20.41 39.66 -6.25
C LEU A 72 -19.12 39.12 -6.88
N LEU A 73 -18.02 39.87 -6.71
CA LEU A 73 -16.68 39.53 -7.21
C LEU A 73 -15.73 39.04 -6.10
N TYR A 74 -15.88 39.60 -4.90
CA TYR A 74 -14.99 39.33 -3.76
C TYR A 74 -15.77 39.06 -2.49
N LEU A 75 -15.41 37.98 -1.78
CA LEU A 75 -16.06 37.56 -0.54
C LEU A 75 -14.99 37.29 0.52
N VAL A 76 -15.18 37.84 1.72
CA VAL A 76 -14.45 37.48 2.94
C VAL A 76 -15.43 36.97 3.97
N LEU A 77 -15.31 35.72 4.36
CA LEU A 77 -16.19 35.08 5.35
C LEU A 77 -15.82 35.50 6.78
N PRO A 78 -16.76 35.37 7.77
CA PRO A 78 -16.51 35.67 9.17
C PRO A 78 -15.44 34.77 9.78
N ASP A 79 -14.56 35.34 10.63
CA ASP A 79 -13.51 34.55 11.33
C ASP A 79 -14.12 33.52 12.31
N LYS A 80 -15.32 33.78 12.87
CA LYS A 80 -16.02 32.89 13.80
C LYS A 80 -17.23 32.25 13.14
N LEU A 81 -16.99 31.20 12.37
CA LEU A 81 -18.04 30.50 11.61
C LEU A 81 -18.06 29.01 11.99
N GLU A 82 -19.24 28.46 12.23
CA GLU A 82 -19.47 27.04 12.52
C GLU A 82 -19.95 26.29 11.27
N ALA A 83 -20.79 26.93 10.44
CA ALA A 83 -21.36 26.31 9.25
C ALA A 83 -21.72 27.32 8.15
N ILE A 84 -21.74 26.84 6.91
CA ILE A 84 -22.23 27.57 5.75
C ILE A 84 -23.50 26.89 5.28
N GLY A 85 -24.61 27.66 5.23
CA GLY A 85 -25.93 27.14 4.88
C GLY A 85 -26.09 26.70 3.43
N SER A 86 -27.14 25.94 3.17
CA SER A 86 -27.45 25.45 1.82
C SER A 86 -27.64 26.60 0.85
N SER A 87 -27.13 26.47 -0.37
CA SER A 87 -27.18 27.49 -1.45
C SER A 87 -26.72 28.87 -1.03
N ALA A 88 -25.90 29.00 0.03
CA ALA A 88 -25.55 30.34 0.58
C ALA A 88 -24.94 31.28 -0.46
N PHE A 89 -24.12 30.75 -1.40
CA PHE A 89 -23.47 31.48 -2.49
C PHE A 89 -23.69 30.78 -3.84
N ASP A 90 -24.73 29.96 -3.94
CA ASP A 90 -25.07 29.25 -5.18
C ASP A 90 -25.18 30.23 -6.36
N ASN A 91 -24.62 29.83 -7.50
CA ASN A 91 -24.67 30.60 -8.77
C ASN A 91 -24.08 32.03 -8.67
N CYS A 92 -23.13 32.27 -7.75
CA CYS A 92 -22.34 33.51 -7.74
C CYS A 92 -21.24 33.42 -8.83
N THR A 93 -21.66 33.42 -10.10
CA THR A 93 -20.78 33.05 -11.25
C THR A 93 -19.58 33.96 -11.47
N ASN A 94 -19.61 35.18 -10.96
CA ASN A 94 -18.53 36.17 -11.12
C ASN A 94 -17.62 36.26 -9.86
N LEU A 95 -17.89 35.47 -8.83
CA LEU A 95 -17.02 35.42 -7.64
C LEU A 95 -15.63 34.96 -8.05
N THR A 96 -14.58 35.74 -7.75
CA THR A 96 -13.20 35.50 -8.24
C THR A 96 -12.20 35.27 -7.12
N GLY A 97 -10.99 34.85 -7.50
CA GLY A 97 -9.87 34.70 -6.59
C GLY A 97 -9.83 33.31 -5.91
N SER A 98 -9.38 33.29 -4.68
CA SER A 98 -9.30 32.07 -3.85
C SER A 98 -10.39 32.06 -2.80
N LEU A 99 -10.92 30.89 -2.49
CA LEU A 99 -11.92 30.70 -1.44
C LEU A 99 -11.25 30.15 -0.17
N LEU A 100 -11.26 30.95 0.89
CA LEU A 100 -10.80 30.57 2.21
C LEU A 100 -12.01 30.30 3.11
N ILE A 101 -12.22 29.04 3.51
CA ILE A 101 -13.21 28.66 4.51
C ILE A 101 -12.52 28.76 5.89
N PRO A 102 -13.07 29.54 6.84
CA PRO A 102 -12.41 29.80 8.13
C PRO A 102 -12.32 28.57 9.02
N GLU A 103 -11.34 28.57 9.93
CA GLU A 103 -11.27 27.59 11.01
C GLU A 103 -12.50 27.72 11.93
N GLY A 104 -13.01 26.58 12.40
CA GLY A 104 -14.27 26.48 13.13
C GLY A 104 -15.41 25.91 12.30
N VAL A 105 -15.39 26.08 10.97
CA VAL A 105 -16.41 25.50 10.09
C VAL A 105 -16.32 23.98 10.12
N THR A 106 -17.42 23.35 10.52
CA THR A 106 -17.56 21.89 10.59
C THR A 106 -18.42 21.33 9.47
N ARG A 107 -19.26 22.14 8.84
CA ARG A 107 -20.23 21.73 7.82
C ARG A 107 -20.38 22.78 6.71
N ILE A 108 -20.43 22.30 5.44
CA ILE A 108 -20.77 23.10 4.26
C ILE A 108 -22.04 22.51 3.66
N GLY A 109 -23.07 23.34 3.52
CA GLY A 109 -24.42 22.97 3.09
C GLY A 109 -24.54 22.60 1.61
N SER A 110 -25.68 22.01 1.24
CA SER A 110 -25.95 21.60 -0.13
C SER A 110 -25.94 22.79 -1.06
N GLY A 111 -25.18 22.70 -2.17
CA GLY A 111 -25.06 23.77 -3.16
C GLY A 111 -24.43 25.08 -2.65
N ALA A 112 -23.75 25.07 -1.49
CA ALA A 112 -23.28 26.29 -0.82
C ALA A 112 -22.46 27.22 -1.72
N PHE A 113 -21.66 26.69 -2.64
CA PHE A 113 -20.86 27.41 -3.67
C PHE A 113 -21.08 26.80 -5.05
N SER A 114 -22.20 26.13 -5.29
CA SER A 114 -22.50 25.51 -6.58
C SER A 114 -22.46 26.59 -7.69
N GLN A 115 -21.92 26.21 -8.86
CA GLN A 115 -21.81 27.09 -10.04
C GLN A 115 -21.05 28.42 -9.82
N CYS A 116 -20.16 28.48 -8.83
CA CYS A 116 -19.23 29.59 -8.64
C CYS A 116 -18.03 29.50 -9.60
N ASN A 117 -18.29 29.42 -10.90
CA ASN A 117 -17.29 29.14 -11.94
C ASN A 117 -16.34 30.33 -12.26
N GLY A 118 -16.50 31.47 -11.62
CA GLY A 118 -15.53 32.57 -11.64
C GLY A 118 -14.35 32.36 -10.70
N ILE A 119 -14.44 31.44 -9.69
CA ILE A 119 -13.37 31.16 -8.76
C ILE A 119 -12.30 30.33 -9.45
N LYS A 120 -11.17 30.97 -9.78
CA LYS A 120 -10.03 30.33 -10.45
C LYS A 120 -8.78 30.20 -9.57
N GLY A 121 -8.92 30.53 -8.31
CA GLY A 121 -7.83 30.42 -7.32
C GLY A 121 -7.81 29.10 -6.55
N SER A 122 -7.28 29.15 -5.34
CA SER A 122 -7.22 27.99 -4.46
C SER A 122 -8.48 27.83 -3.61
N LEU A 123 -8.80 26.59 -3.26
CA LEU A 123 -9.75 26.24 -2.22
C LEU A 123 -9.00 25.86 -0.95
N SER A 124 -9.20 26.60 0.14
CA SER A 124 -8.65 26.27 1.46
C SER A 124 -9.77 25.81 2.40
N LEU A 125 -9.73 24.56 2.80
CA LEU A 125 -10.70 23.94 3.71
C LEU A 125 -10.13 23.87 5.13
N PRO A 126 -10.91 24.19 6.19
CA PRO A 126 -10.42 24.19 7.57
C PRO A 126 -10.23 22.80 8.15
N SER A 127 -9.35 22.69 9.12
CA SER A 127 -9.07 21.43 9.82
C SER A 127 -10.26 20.86 10.59
N THR A 128 -11.20 21.71 10.95
CA THR A 128 -12.41 21.39 11.69
C THR A 128 -13.53 20.78 10.83
N LEU A 129 -13.41 20.85 9.48
CA LEU A 129 -14.46 20.41 8.56
C LEU A 129 -14.66 18.89 8.60
N LYS A 130 -15.91 18.49 8.79
CA LYS A 130 -16.33 17.08 8.86
C LYS A 130 -17.26 16.70 7.70
N TYR A 131 -18.04 17.64 7.17
CA TYR A 131 -19.13 17.36 6.26
C TYR A 131 -19.18 18.34 5.12
N ILE A 132 -19.10 17.82 3.88
CA ILE A 132 -19.34 18.55 2.64
C ILE A 132 -20.58 17.94 2.02
N SER A 133 -21.68 18.70 1.98
CA SER A 133 -22.98 18.22 1.51
C SER A 133 -23.05 18.16 -0.02
N ARG A 134 -24.21 17.73 -0.51
CA ARG A 134 -24.55 17.62 -1.94
C ARG A 134 -24.20 18.91 -2.68
N GLU A 135 -23.55 18.78 -3.86
CA GLU A 135 -23.28 19.89 -4.80
C GLU A 135 -22.54 21.10 -4.18
N ALA A 136 -21.92 20.95 -3.00
CA ALA A 136 -21.36 22.08 -2.25
C ALA A 136 -20.37 22.93 -3.06
N PHE A 137 -19.59 22.32 -3.96
CA PHE A 137 -18.64 22.96 -4.88
C PHE A 137 -18.84 22.51 -6.33
N TYR A 138 -20.06 22.13 -6.71
CA TYR A 138 -20.36 21.67 -8.06
C TYR A 138 -20.09 22.76 -9.09
N GLY A 139 -19.36 22.41 -10.17
CA GLY A 139 -19.12 23.32 -11.30
C GLY A 139 -18.35 24.58 -10.95
N CYS A 140 -17.45 24.53 -9.95
CA CYS A 140 -16.45 25.57 -9.70
C CYS A 140 -15.22 25.36 -10.59
N ASP A 141 -14.43 26.43 -10.82
CA ASP A 141 -13.23 26.39 -11.67
C ASP A 141 -11.92 26.52 -10.87
N PHE A 142 -11.86 25.96 -9.65
CA PHE A 142 -10.64 26.00 -8.85
C PHE A 142 -9.43 25.48 -9.62
N THR A 143 -8.30 26.19 -9.56
CA THR A 143 -7.04 25.80 -10.21
C THR A 143 -5.97 25.55 -9.15
N CYS A 144 -6.15 24.50 -8.35
CA CYS A 144 -5.27 24.18 -7.24
C CYS A 144 -5.19 22.67 -7.01
N GLN A 145 -4.24 22.25 -6.18
CA GLN A 145 -4.30 20.93 -5.57
C GLN A 145 -5.47 20.91 -4.56
N LEU A 146 -6.36 19.93 -4.67
CA LEU A 146 -7.42 19.74 -3.68
C LEU A 146 -6.84 19.06 -2.43
N ILE A 147 -6.84 19.77 -1.31
CA ILE A 147 -6.39 19.27 0.00
C ILE A 147 -7.62 19.10 0.87
N LEU A 148 -7.98 17.84 1.12
CA LEU A 148 -9.10 17.49 2.01
C LEU A 148 -8.60 17.40 3.46
N PRO A 149 -9.33 18.00 4.43
CA PRO A 149 -8.95 17.95 5.84
C PRO A 149 -9.10 16.54 6.42
N MET A 150 -8.16 16.15 7.28
CA MET A 150 -8.06 14.78 7.80
C MET A 150 -9.25 14.35 8.69
N ASN A 151 -10.00 15.30 9.22
CA ASN A 151 -11.22 15.04 10.00
C ASN A 151 -12.50 14.90 9.14
N LEU A 152 -12.38 15.01 7.80
CA LEU A 152 -13.52 14.91 6.90
C LEU A 152 -14.10 13.49 6.93
N GLN A 153 -15.39 13.38 7.17
CA GLN A 153 -16.12 12.12 7.33
C GLN A 153 -17.08 11.83 6.18
N TYR A 154 -17.52 12.87 5.49
CA TYR A 154 -18.59 12.78 4.51
C TYR A 154 -18.36 13.73 3.34
N ILE A 155 -18.47 13.20 2.13
CA ILE A 155 -18.51 13.94 0.86
C ILE A 155 -19.82 13.56 0.16
N GLY A 156 -20.68 14.54 -0.07
CA GLY A 156 -22.02 14.35 -0.64
C GLY A 156 -22.03 14.12 -2.15
N PHE A 157 -23.24 13.89 -2.64
CA PHE A 157 -23.56 13.72 -4.05
C PHE A 157 -23.14 14.96 -4.87
N TYR A 158 -22.40 14.81 -6.00
CA TYR A 158 -21.83 15.88 -6.83
C TYR A 158 -20.96 16.91 -6.10
N ALA A 159 -20.48 16.66 -4.90
CA ALA A 159 -19.86 17.67 -4.05
C ALA A 159 -18.70 18.44 -4.71
N PHE A 160 -17.89 17.77 -5.54
CA PHE A 160 -16.76 18.35 -6.30
C PHE A 160 -16.87 18.08 -7.82
N SER A 161 -18.04 17.64 -8.31
CA SER A 161 -18.20 17.34 -9.74
C SER A 161 -17.91 18.55 -10.61
N ASP A 162 -17.42 18.31 -11.81
CA ASP A 162 -17.12 19.31 -12.84
C ASP A 162 -16.08 20.38 -12.41
N ASN A 163 -15.12 19.99 -11.56
CA ASN A 163 -13.97 20.81 -11.17
C ASN A 163 -12.70 20.35 -11.92
N ASN A 164 -12.62 20.66 -13.21
CA ASN A 164 -11.52 20.23 -14.06
C ASN A 164 -10.16 20.87 -13.74
N GLY A 165 -10.11 21.93 -12.95
CA GLY A 165 -8.89 22.61 -12.57
C GLY A 165 -8.19 22.07 -11.31
N PHE A 166 -8.76 21.10 -10.59
CA PHE A 166 -8.05 20.38 -9.54
C PHE A 166 -6.95 19.50 -10.15
N TYR A 167 -5.71 19.69 -9.75
CA TYR A 167 -4.57 18.96 -10.30
C TYR A 167 -3.81 18.18 -9.22
N ASN A 168 -2.90 17.29 -9.64
CA ASN A 168 -2.09 16.38 -8.81
C ASN A 168 -2.92 15.30 -8.11
N ASN A 169 -2.30 14.63 -7.14
CA ASN A 169 -2.89 13.50 -6.42
C ASN A 169 -4.01 13.96 -5.47
N LEU A 170 -5.11 13.23 -5.49
CA LEU A 170 -6.16 13.34 -4.48
C LEU A 170 -5.83 12.40 -3.31
N ILE A 171 -5.71 12.97 -2.11
CA ILE A 171 -5.55 12.20 -0.88
C ILE A 171 -6.88 12.20 -0.13
N LEU A 172 -7.49 11.03 -0.02
CA LEU A 172 -8.73 10.83 0.73
C LEU A 172 -8.40 10.60 2.22
N PRO A 173 -9.02 11.32 3.16
CA PRO A 173 -8.78 11.17 4.59
C PRO A 173 -9.23 9.80 5.14
N ASP A 174 -8.50 9.23 6.10
CA ASP A 174 -8.82 7.93 6.70
C ASP A 174 -10.11 7.94 7.53
N GLU A 175 -10.55 9.14 7.99
CA GLU A 175 -11.81 9.31 8.72
C GLU A 175 -13.05 9.27 7.81
N LEU A 176 -12.85 9.29 6.49
CA LEU A 176 -13.93 9.32 5.51
C LEU A 176 -14.72 8.01 5.53
N THR A 177 -16.04 8.13 5.75
CA THR A 177 -16.97 7.00 5.83
C THR A 177 -17.90 6.92 4.63
N TYR A 178 -18.03 8.00 3.87
CA TYR A 178 -18.90 8.07 2.71
C TYR A 178 -18.37 9.01 1.64
N ILE A 179 -18.42 8.55 0.39
CA ILE A 179 -18.23 9.33 -0.83
C ILE A 179 -19.49 9.12 -1.68
N GLY A 180 -20.25 10.19 -1.89
CA GLY A 180 -21.51 10.10 -2.60
C GLY A 180 -21.36 9.85 -4.09
N PRO A 181 -22.46 9.46 -4.77
CA PRO A 181 -22.49 9.36 -6.21
C PRO A 181 -22.02 10.67 -6.88
N TYR A 182 -21.27 10.53 -7.99
CA TYR A 182 -20.73 11.64 -8.77
C TYR A 182 -19.82 12.61 -7.99
N ALA A 183 -19.36 12.28 -6.80
CA ALA A 183 -18.66 13.22 -5.91
C ALA A 183 -17.47 13.92 -6.56
N PHE A 184 -16.69 13.22 -7.39
CA PHE A 184 -15.53 13.75 -8.15
C PHE A 184 -15.72 13.56 -9.67
N ASN A 185 -16.96 13.35 -10.13
CA ASN A 185 -17.23 13.18 -11.55
C ASN A 185 -16.62 14.32 -12.38
N SER A 186 -15.98 13.98 -13.49
CA SER A 186 -15.36 14.93 -14.42
C SER A 186 -14.26 15.82 -13.80
N CYS A 187 -13.53 15.34 -12.80
CA CYS A 187 -12.30 15.99 -12.31
C CYS A 187 -11.09 15.54 -13.14
N GLY A 188 -11.07 15.88 -14.42
CA GLY A 188 -10.14 15.34 -15.43
C GLY A 188 -8.66 15.68 -15.24
N SER A 189 -8.31 16.67 -14.40
CA SER A 189 -6.91 17.02 -14.10
C SER A 189 -6.35 16.40 -12.84
N LEU A 190 -7.13 15.65 -12.05
CA LEU A 190 -6.63 14.80 -10.95
C LEU A 190 -5.76 13.70 -11.54
N LYS A 191 -4.58 13.45 -10.95
CA LYS A 191 -3.59 12.49 -11.45
C LYS A 191 -3.04 11.63 -10.34
N GLY A 192 -2.21 10.64 -10.73
CA GLY A 192 -1.51 9.76 -9.81
C GLY A 192 -2.38 8.63 -9.28
N ASP A 193 -2.01 8.16 -8.10
CA ASP A 193 -2.67 7.04 -7.43
C ASP A 193 -3.94 7.48 -6.71
N LEU A 194 -4.87 6.53 -6.53
CA LEU A 194 -6.03 6.70 -5.68
C LEU A 194 -6.09 5.58 -4.64
N LYS A 195 -6.04 5.94 -3.37
CA LYS A 195 -6.20 5.00 -2.25
C LYS A 195 -7.54 5.23 -1.58
N ILE A 196 -8.38 4.19 -1.53
CA ILE A 196 -9.68 4.23 -0.85
C ILE A 196 -9.50 4.02 0.66
N PRO A 197 -10.04 4.90 1.53
CA PRO A 197 -9.94 4.79 2.97
C PRO A 197 -10.65 3.56 3.55
N GLN A 198 -10.11 2.98 4.63
CA GLN A 198 -10.56 1.72 5.22
C GLN A 198 -12.03 1.71 5.71
N LYS A 199 -12.60 2.89 6.00
CA LYS A 199 -13.99 3.02 6.46
C LYS A 199 -15.02 2.98 5.33
N ILE A 200 -14.62 3.22 4.08
CA ILE A 200 -15.47 3.12 2.89
C ILE A 200 -15.80 1.65 2.64
N LYS A 201 -17.08 1.31 2.51
CA LYS A 201 -17.56 -0.07 2.28
C LYS A 201 -18.06 -0.30 0.87
N GLU A 202 -18.35 0.77 0.17
CA GLU A 202 -18.92 0.77 -1.17
C GLU A 202 -18.35 1.94 -1.97
N ILE A 203 -18.02 1.71 -3.24
CA ILE A 203 -17.68 2.79 -4.17
C ILE A 203 -18.95 3.18 -4.90
N SER A 204 -19.40 4.40 -4.64
CA SER A 204 -20.67 4.90 -5.16
C SER A 204 -20.66 5.08 -6.68
N GLU A 205 -21.87 5.11 -7.25
CA GLU A 205 -22.10 5.35 -8.67
C GLU A 205 -21.35 6.59 -9.16
N MET A 206 -20.60 6.45 -10.26
CA MET A 206 -19.85 7.52 -10.94
C MET A 206 -18.99 8.38 -10.01
N ALA A 207 -18.64 7.90 -8.81
CA ALA A 207 -17.92 8.71 -7.83
C ALA A 207 -16.60 9.28 -8.38
N PHE A 208 -15.92 8.56 -9.28
CA PHE A 208 -14.67 8.94 -9.93
C PHE A 208 -14.74 8.85 -11.46
N TYR A 209 -15.92 8.94 -12.04
CA TYR A 209 -16.13 8.89 -13.49
C TYR A 209 -15.34 9.99 -14.20
N ALA A 210 -14.67 9.65 -15.28
CA ALA A 210 -13.87 10.56 -16.11
C ALA A 210 -12.86 11.44 -15.32
N CYS A 211 -12.34 10.91 -14.20
CA CYS A 211 -11.19 11.50 -13.52
C CYS A 211 -9.90 11.16 -14.25
N GLY A 212 -8.92 12.06 -14.17
CA GLY A 212 -7.64 11.93 -14.88
C GLY A 212 -6.60 11.03 -14.18
N PHE A 213 -6.98 10.25 -13.17
CA PHE A 213 -6.06 9.32 -12.49
C PHE A 213 -5.33 8.42 -13.47
N ASN A 214 -4.01 8.32 -13.32
CA ASN A 214 -3.15 7.58 -14.23
C ASN A 214 -2.05 6.76 -13.51
N GLY A 215 -2.18 6.60 -12.20
CA GLY A 215 -1.37 5.75 -11.33
C GLY A 215 -2.09 4.45 -10.97
N THR A 216 -1.87 3.96 -9.76
CA THR A 216 -2.46 2.72 -9.22
C THR A 216 -3.74 3.00 -8.42
N LEU A 217 -4.72 2.12 -8.55
CA LEU A 217 -5.93 2.11 -7.73
C LEU A 217 -5.76 1.12 -6.57
N TYR A 218 -5.83 1.61 -5.33
CA TYR A 218 -5.72 0.79 -4.12
C TYR A 218 -7.09 0.59 -3.47
N LEU A 219 -7.60 -0.63 -3.56
CA LEU A 219 -8.85 -1.09 -2.93
C LEU A 219 -8.52 -2.00 -1.74
N HIS A 220 -9.21 -1.86 -0.62
CA HIS A 220 -9.00 -2.71 0.57
C HIS A 220 -10.12 -3.75 0.72
N ASN A 221 -9.86 -4.85 1.43
CA ASN A 221 -10.79 -5.97 1.59
C ASN A 221 -12.11 -5.65 2.34
N GLY A 222 -12.25 -4.47 2.88
CA GLY A 222 -13.51 -3.99 3.47
C GLY A 222 -14.55 -3.51 2.47
N ILE A 223 -14.18 -3.35 1.18
CA ILE A 223 -15.09 -2.93 0.11
C ILE A 223 -15.89 -4.15 -0.36
N THR A 224 -17.21 -4.02 -0.40
CA THR A 224 -18.11 -5.11 -0.80
C THR A 224 -18.81 -4.87 -2.13
N LYS A 225 -18.84 -3.61 -2.60
CA LYS A 225 -19.48 -3.24 -3.87
C LYS A 225 -18.74 -2.13 -4.57
N ILE A 226 -18.68 -2.21 -5.89
CA ILE A 226 -18.25 -1.15 -6.81
C ILE A 226 -19.46 -0.90 -7.72
N GLU A 227 -20.07 0.27 -7.60
CA GLU A 227 -21.32 0.59 -8.28
C GLU A 227 -21.13 1.07 -9.72
N HIS A 228 -22.22 1.35 -10.41
CA HIS A 228 -22.28 1.74 -11.82
C HIS A 228 -21.26 2.84 -12.17
N SER A 229 -20.45 2.61 -13.23
CA SER A 229 -19.49 3.57 -13.79
C SER A 229 -18.51 4.22 -12.78
N ALA A 230 -18.28 3.58 -11.64
CA ALA A 230 -17.52 4.17 -10.53
C ALA A 230 -16.15 4.70 -10.93
N PHE A 231 -15.43 4.01 -11.85
CA PHE A 231 -14.11 4.38 -12.37
C PHE A 231 -14.06 4.45 -13.89
N LYS A 232 -15.23 4.51 -14.55
CA LYS A 232 -15.29 4.57 -16.03
C LYS A 232 -14.50 5.74 -16.58
N ASN A 233 -13.76 5.51 -17.67
CA ASN A 233 -12.93 6.51 -18.35
C ASN A 233 -11.83 7.13 -17.47
N THR A 234 -11.31 6.35 -16.51
CA THR A 234 -10.06 6.69 -15.82
C THR A 234 -8.87 6.03 -16.53
N SER A 235 -7.67 6.56 -16.32
CA SER A 235 -6.45 6.03 -16.97
C SER A 235 -5.55 5.27 -16.00
N PHE A 236 -6.13 4.63 -14.96
CA PHE A 236 -5.37 3.80 -14.02
C PHE A 236 -4.51 2.78 -14.74
N LYS A 237 -3.29 2.56 -14.23
CA LYS A 237 -2.29 1.64 -14.77
C LYS A 237 -1.90 0.60 -13.73
N GLY A 238 -1.19 -0.40 -14.21
CA GLY A 238 -0.76 -1.51 -13.37
C GLY A 238 -1.89 -2.50 -13.13
N GLU A 239 -1.69 -3.38 -12.18
CA GLU A 239 -2.59 -4.47 -11.87
C GLU A 239 -3.81 -4.00 -11.08
N LEU A 240 -4.97 -4.53 -11.40
CA LEU A 240 -6.21 -4.30 -10.65
C LEU A 240 -6.41 -5.40 -9.61
N ILE A 241 -6.25 -5.03 -8.33
CA ILE A 241 -6.47 -5.94 -7.22
C ILE A 241 -7.88 -5.72 -6.67
N LEU A 242 -8.72 -6.71 -6.86
CA LEU A 242 -10.08 -6.68 -6.34
C LEU A 242 -10.14 -7.15 -4.89
N PRO A 243 -10.97 -6.50 -4.04
CA PRO A 243 -11.16 -6.90 -2.65
C PRO A 243 -11.69 -8.34 -2.51
N MET A 244 -11.12 -9.14 -1.59
CA MET A 244 -11.56 -10.54 -1.38
C MET A 244 -13.03 -10.68 -0.93
N ASN A 245 -13.62 -9.63 -0.35
CA ASN A 245 -15.02 -9.60 0.07
C ASN A 245 -15.96 -8.91 -0.92
N LEU A 246 -15.48 -8.61 -2.14
CA LEU A 246 -16.27 -7.94 -3.16
C LEU A 246 -17.38 -8.87 -3.68
N THR A 247 -18.62 -8.41 -3.60
CA THR A 247 -19.80 -9.19 -4.03
C THR A 247 -20.42 -8.69 -5.33
N LYS A 248 -20.14 -7.42 -5.71
CA LYS A 248 -20.73 -6.81 -6.90
C LYS A 248 -19.74 -5.89 -7.61
N ILE A 249 -19.65 -6.04 -8.93
CA ILE A 249 -19.06 -5.08 -9.87
C ILE A 249 -20.18 -4.60 -10.77
N GLY A 250 -20.49 -3.30 -10.71
CA GLY A 250 -21.60 -2.67 -11.43
C GLY A 250 -21.32 -2.49 -12.93
N ASP A 251 -22.35 -2.10 -13.66
CA ASP A 251 -22.23 -1.81 -15.09
C ASP A 251 -21.19 -0.73 -15.35
N ASN A 252 -20.34 -0.89 -16.35
CA ASN A 252 -19.28 0.02 -16.75
C ASN A 252 -18.28 0.38 -15.63
N ALA A 253 -18.18 -0.37 -14.54
CA ALA A 253 -17.40 0.02 -13.35
C ALA A 253 -15.95 0.39 -13.68
N PHE A 254 -15.31 -0.36 -14.59
CA PHE A 254 -13.94 -0.16 -15.07
C PHE A 254 -13.85 0.00 -16.58
N ASP A 255 -14.94 0.40 -17.24
CA ASP A 255 -14.99 0.59 -18.69
C ASP A 255 -14.02 1.69 -19.14
N GLY A 256 -13.19 1.41 -20.13
CA GLY A 256 -12.21 2.34 -20.68
C GLY A 256 -11.05 2.68 -19.73
N CYS A 257 -10.75 1.80 -18.75
CA CYS A 257 -9.54 1.88 -17.95
C CYS A 257 -8.32 1.30 -18.69
N SER A 258 -7.12 1.45 -18.11
CA SER A 258 -5.85 0.99 -18.74
C SER A 258 -5.12 -0.03 -17.89
N PHE A 259 -5.85 -0.82 -17.08
CA PHE A 259 -5.27 -1.85 -16.23
C PHE A 259 -4.50 -2.89 -17.04
N SER A 260 -3.45 -3.43 -16.42
CA SER A 260 -2.59 -4.48 -16.99
C SER A 260 -2.31 -5.53 -15.91
N GLY A 261 -1.87 -6.71 -16.31
CA GLY A 261 -1.64 -7.81 -15.37
C GLY A 261 -2.76 -8.86 -15.43
N GLU A 262 -2.65 -9.88 -14.57
CA GLU A 262 -3.68 -10.89 -14.42
C GLU A 262 -4.86 -10.32 -13.61
N LEU A 263 -6.08 -10.53 -14.09
CA LEU A 263 -7.28 -10.18 -13.36
C LEU A 263 -7.77 -11.39 -12.53
N LYS A 264 -7.72 -11.27 -11.21
CA LYS A 264 -8.25 -12.29 -10.29
C LYS A 264 -9.58 -11.86 -9.73
N LEU A 265 -10.63 -12.62 -10.05
CA LEU A 265 -11.97 -12.40 -9.51
C LEU A 265 -12.10 -13.08 -8.14
N PRO A 266 -12.60 -12.38 -7.09
CA PRO A 266 -12.71 -12.97 -5.76
C PRO A 266 -13.88 -13.97 -5.66
N GLU A 267 -13.71 -15.02 -4.88
CA GLU A 267 -14.70 -16.08 -4.62
C GLU A 267 -16.02 -15.58 -4.01
N SER A 268 -16.01 -14.39 -3.46
CA SER A 268 -17.21 -13.73 -2.93
C SER A 268 -18.09 -13.10 -3.99
N LEU A 269 -17.60 -12.97 -5.25
CA LEU A 269 -18.27 -12.22 -6.30
C LEU A 269 -19.55 -12.94 -6.79
N LEU A 270 -20.65 -12.19 -6.82
CA LEU A 270 -21.98 -12.67 -7.20
C LEU A 270 -22.42 -12.15 -8.58
N SER A 271 -21.91 -10.99 -8.98
CA SER A 271 -22.31 -10.36 -10.24
C SER A 271 -21.24 -9.46 -10.85
N ILE A 272 -21.15 -9.52 -12.17
CA ILE A 272 -20.34 -8.64 -13.02
C ILE A 272 -21.29 -7.99 -14.02
N GLY A 273 -21.38 -6.67 -13.98
CA GLY A 273 -22.31 -5.89 -14.80
C GLY A 273 -21.90 -5.78 -16.28
N ASN A 274 -22.78 -5.13 -17.05
CA ASN A 274 -22.56 -4.88 -18.47
C ASN A 274 -21.36 -3.94 -18.66
N ASN A 275 -20.51 -4.20 -19.65
CA ASN A 275 -19.30 -3.43 -19.96
C ASN A 275 -18.33 -3.27 -18.75
N ALA A 276 -18.41 -4.10 -17.73
CA ALA A 276 -17.70 -3.88 -16.47
C ALA A 276 -16.19 -3.68 -16.66
N PHE A 277 -15.55 -4.41 -17.56
CA PHE A 277 -14.13 -4.34 -17.92
C PHE A 277 -13.88 -4.03 -19.39
N ASN A 278 -14.88 -3.52 -20.13
CA ASN A 278 -14.75 -3.23 -21.55
C ASN A 278 -13.52 -2.34 -21.83
N GLY A 279 -12.75 -2.68 -22.86
CA GLY A 279 -11.61 -1.88 -23.33
C GLY A 279 -10.31 -2.04 -22.52
N ASN A 280 -10.25 -2.93 -21.52
CA ASN A 280 -9.02 -3.18 -20.76
C ASN A 280 -8.08 -4.16 -21.53
N SER A 281 -7.56 -3.73 -22.66
CA SER A 281 -6.81 -4.57 -23.61
C SER A 281 -5.47 -5.11 -23.09
N ARG A 282 -4.99 -4.60 -21.95
CA ARG A 282 -3.72 -5.00 -21.33
C ARG A 282 -3.87 -6.01 -20.21
N LEU A 283 -5.10 -6.39 -19.84
CA LEU A 283 -5.35 -7.54 -18.98
C LEU A 283 -4.90 -8.80 -19.72
N PHE A 284 -4.15 -9.67 -19.04
CA PHE A 284 -3.64 -10.92 -19.63
C PHE A 284 -3.82 -12.11 -18.69
N GLY A 285 -3.41 -13.31 -19.13
CA GLY A 285 -3.54 -14.54 -18.36
C GLY A 285 -4.88 -15.24 -18.56
N ILE A 286 -5.13 -16.24 -17.74
CA ILE A 286 -6.39 -17.01 -17.74
C ILE A 286 -7.36 -16.33 -16.78
N LEU A 287 -8.55 -15.99 -17.25
CA LEU A 287 -9.61 -15.43 -16.42
C LEU A 287 -10.46 -16.56 -15.86
N GLU A 288 -10.38 -16.77 -14.55
CA GLU A 288 -11.18 -17.74 -13.81
C GLU A 288 -12.39 -17.05 -13.18
N PHE A 289 -13.60 -17.56 -13.46
CA PHE A 289 -14.82 -17.04 -12.85
C PHE A 289 -15.12 -17.81 -11.57
N PRO A 290 -15.52 -17.14 -10.47
CA PRO A 290 -15.90 -17.83 -9.25
C PRO A 290 -17.24 -18.56 -9.39
N ASP A 291 -17.39 -19.67 -8.65
CA ASP A 291 -18.57 -20.57 -8.68
C ASP A 291 -19.92 -19.88 -8.50
N LYS A 292 -19.96 -18.71 -7.88
CA LYS A 292 -21.21 -18.00 -7.60
C LYS A 292 -21.75 -17.18 -8.77
N ILE A 293 -20.97 -17.01 -9.81
CA ILE A 293 -21.38 -16.24 -11.01
C ILE A 293 -22.34 -17.10 -11.82
N GLN A 294 -23.53 -16.57 -12.09
CA GLN A 294 -24.55 -17.21 -12.96
C GLN A 294 -24.63 -16.55 -14.34
N THR A 295 -24.25 -15.29 -14.43
CA THR A 295 -24.33 -14.54 -15.68
C THR A 295 -23.11 -13.65 -15.88
N ILE A 296 -22.52 -13.69 -17.08
CA ILE A 296 -21.51 -12.74 -17.53
C ILE A 296 -22.23 -11.70 -18.38
N GLY A 297 -22.15 -10.41 -17.98
CA GLY A 297 -22.93 -9.30 -18.53
C GLY A 297 -22.65 -9.00 -20.01
N ASP A 298 -23.51 -8.19 -20.64
CA ASP A 298 -23.33 -7.73 -22.01
C ASP A 298 -22.01 -6.94 -22.12
N TYR A 299 -21.13 -7.32 -23.10
CA TYR A 299 -19.84 -6.68 -23.35
C TYR A 299 -18.90 -6.63 -22.12
N ALA A 300 -19.10 -7.45 -21.11
CA ALA A 300 -18.41 -7.35 -19.82
C ALA A 300 -16.88 -7.31 -19.93
N PHE A 301 -16.30 -8.07 -20.85
CA PHE A 301 -14.86 -8.15 -21.17
C PHE A 301 -14.56 -7.84 -22.63
N SER A 302 -15.45 -7.16 -23.33
CA SER A 302 -15.24 -6.79 -24.72
C SER A 302 -13.94 -5.99 -24.88
N TYR A 303 -13.17 -6.25 -25.95
CA TYR A 303 -11.85 -5.66 -26.21
C TYR A 303 -10.77 -5.91 -25.12
N CYS A 304 -10.93 -6.93 -24.27
CA CYS A 304 -9.85 -7.41 -23.40
C CYS A 304 -8.92 -8.35 -24.20
N SER A 305 -8.25 -7.82 -25.21
CA SER A 305 -7.52 -8.59 -26.22
C SER A 305 -6.27 -9.31 -25.69
N GLY A 306 -5.80 -8.98 -24.49
CA GLY A 306 -4.66 -9.64 -23.85
C GLY A 306 -5.03 -10.91 -23.06
N LEU A 307 -6.31 -11.19 -22.79
CA LEU A 307 -6.74 -12.42 -22.12
C LEU A 307 -6.32 -13.64 -22.95
N GLN A 308 -5.77 -14.67 -22.29
CA GLN A 308 -5.20 -15.86 -22.93
C GLN A 308 -6.08 -17.09 -22.79
N GLY A 309 -6.97 -17.11 -21.79
CA GLY A 309 -7.90 -18.20 -21.58
C GLY A 309 -9.01 -17.87 -20.62
N LEU A 310 -10.00 -18.76 -20.54
CA LEU A 310 -11.15 -18.65 -19.65
C LEU A 310 -11.38 -19.98 -18.92
N VAL A 311 -11.73 -19.91 -17.62
CA VAL A 311 -12.34 -21.02 -16.87
C VAL A 311 -13.74 -20.57 -16.47
N ILE A 312 -14.74 -21.28 -16.95
CA ILE A 312 -16.18 -20.99 -16.79
C ILE A 312 -16.79 -22.06 -15.89
N PRO A 313 -17.14 -21.71 -14.64
CA PRO A 313 -17.63 -22.68 -13.67
C PRO A 313 -19.03 -23.21 -14.03
N LYS A 314 -19.39 -24.35 -13.47
CA LYS A 314 -20.64 -25.08 -13.75
C LYS A 314 -21.93 -24.30 -13.52
N ASN A 315 -21.88 -23.26 -12.68
CA ASN A 315 -23.06 -22.47 -12.31
C ASN A 315 -23.36 -21.31 -13.28
N VAL A 316 -22.50 -21.08 -14.29
CA VAL A 316 -22.74 -20.05 -15.31
C VAL A 316 -23.82 -20.53 -16.26
N GLU A 317 -24.97 -19.85 -16.23
CA GLU A 317 -26.14 -20.15 -17.08
C GLU A 317 -26.15 -19.38 -18.40
N SER A 318 -25.53 -18.20 -18.43
CA SER A 318 -25.49 -17.34 -19.60
C SER A 318 -24.26 -16.47 -19.73
N ILE A 319 -23.72 -16.42 -20.96
CA ILE A 319 -22.70 -15.46 -21.42
C ILE A 319 -23.40 -14.53 -22.38
N ARG A 320 -23.62 -13.29 -21.97
CA ARG A 320 -24.48 -12.35 -22.70
C ARG A 320 -23.83 -11.78 -23.96
N GLN A 321 -24.57 -10.88 -24.64
CA GLN A 321 -24.18 -10.28 -25.91
C GLN A 321 -22.77 -9.67 -25.83
N GLY A 322 -21.91 -10.07 -26.79
CA GLY A 322 -20.57 -9.50 -26.95
C GLY A 322 -19.65 -9.60 -25.73
N ALA A 323 -19.95 -10.49 -24.77
CA ALA A 323 -19.23 -10.53 -23.47
C ALA A 323 -17.69 -10.61 -23.62
N PHE A 324 -17.19 -11.31 -24.64
CA PHE A 324 -15.79 -11.46 -25.02
C PHE A 324 -15.52 -11.00 -26.45
N LEU A 325 -16.30 -10.03 -26.94
CA LEU A 325 -16.12 -9.48 -28.28
C LEU A 325 -14.69 -8.94 -28.45
N ASN A 326 -13.99 -9.35 -29.54
CA ASN A 326 -12.63 -8.93 -29.87
C ASN A 326 -11.57 -9.27 -28.81
N CYS A 327 -11.77 -10.35 -28.05
CA CYS A 327 -10.74 -10.93 -27.18
C CYS A 327 -9.83 -11.86 -28.01
N PHE A 328 -9.00 -11.29 -28.88
CA PHE A 328 -8.17 -12.02 -29.88
C PHE A 328 -7.12 -12.93 -29.24
N GLY A 329 -6.73 -12.67 -28.00
CA GLY A 329 -5.69 -13.41 -27.26
C GLY A 329 -6.15 -14.75 -26.71
N ILE A 330 -7.48 -15.00 -26.61
CA ILE A 330 -8.01 -16.24 -26.03
C ILE A 330 -7.58 -17.44 -26.86
N GLY A 331 -6.81 -18.34 -26.23
CA GLY A 331 -6.31 -19.58 -26.81
C GLY A 331 -6.74 -20.85 -26.05
N SER A 332 -7.54 -20.71 -24.99
CA SER A 332 -8.12 -21.82 -24.22
C SER A 332 -9.44 -21.43 -23.57
N ILE A 333 -10.39 -22.34 -23.55
CA ILE A 333 -11.64 -22.20 -22.78
C ILE A 333 -11.92 -23.54 -22.10
N VAL A 334 -12.07 -23.54 -20.80
CA VAL A 334 -12.51 -24.66 -19.99
C VAL A 334 -13.89 -24.33 -19.45
N CYS A 335 -14.88 -25.21 -19.68
CA CYS A 335 -16.23 -25.11 -19.12
C CYS A 335 -16.46 -26.30 -18.21
N GLU A 336 -16.70 -26.05 -16.91
CA GLU A 336 -16.90 -27.11 -15.90
C GLU A 336 -18.36 -27.63 -15.83
N GLY A 337 -19.29 -26.98 -16.55
CA GLY A 337 -20.71 -27.32 -16.51
C GLY A 337 -21.10 -28.40 -17.51
N ASP A 338 -21.96 -29.36 -17.08
CA ASP A 338 -22.57 -30.36 -17.98
C ASP A 338 -23.57 -29.74 -18.97
N ILE A 339 -24.08 -28.55 -18.66
CA ILE A 339 -25.04 -27.85 -19.52
C ILE A 339 -24.33 -26.63 -20.13
N PRO A 340 -24.24 -26.51 -21.46
CA PRO A 340 -23.66 -25.36 -22.11
C PRO A 340 -24.35 -24.06 -21.70
N PRO A 341 -23.64 -23.04 -21.23
CA PRO A 341 -24.21 -21.72 -20.99
C PRO A 341 -24.85 -21.17 -22.26
N TYR A 342 -25.97 -20.46 -22.12
CA TYR A 342 -26.58 -19.75 -23.24
C TYR A 342 -25.61 -18.65 -23.72
N LEU A 343 -25.36 -18.58 -25.03
CA LEU A 343 -24.54 -17.54 -25.65
C LEU A 343 -25.43 -16.46 -26.27
N GLY A 344 -25.25 -15.22 -25.81
CA GLY A 344 -25.81 -14.03 -26.44
C GLY A 344 -25.17 -13.75 -27.80
N SER A 345 -25.81 -12.92 -28.62
CA SER A 345 -25.31 -12.56 -29.96
C SER A 345 -23.86 -12.03 -29.89
N GLY A 346 -22.95 -12.61 -30.67
CA GLY A 346 -21.56 -12.15 -30.74
C GLY A 346 -20.74 -12.34 -29.49
N ALA A 347 -21.15 -13.20 -28.55
CA ALA A 347 -20.46 -13.37 -27.26
C ALA A 347 -18.96 -13.64 -27.41
N PHE A 348 -18.54 -14.37 -28.42
CA PHE A 348 -17.16 -14.70 -28.76
C PHE A 348 -16.74 -14.24 -30.17
N ASP A 349 -17.35 -13.18 -30.72
CA ASP A 349 -16.92 -12.65 -32.02
C ASP A 349 -15.50 -12.05 -31.90
N GLY A 350 -14.65 -12.41 -32.87
CA GLY A 350 -13.22 -12.04 -32.86
C GLY A 350 -12.32 -12.99 -32.07
N VAL A 351 -12.87 -13.91 -31.26
CA VAL A 351 -12.08 -14.98 -30.64
C VAL A 351 -11.68 -16.02 -31.73
N PRO A 352 -10.42 -16.50 -31.78
CA PRO A 352 -9.93 -17.41 -32.84
C PRO A 352 -10.43 -18.85 -32.62
N LYS A 353 -11.75 -19.09 -32.83
CA LYS A 353 -12.49 -20.31 -32.52
C LYS A 353 -11.92 -21.57 -33.19
N ASP A 354 -11.11 -21.43 -34.24
CA ASP A 354 -10.50 -22.52 -34.98
C ASP A 354 -9.18 -23.03 -34.43
N ASN A 355 -8.54 -22.22 -33.52
CA ASN A 355 -7.13 -22.41 -33.19
C ASN A 355 -6.88 -23.21 -31.92
N PHE A 356 -7.90 -23.43 -31.09
CA PHE A 356 -7.78 -24.17 -29.81
C PHE A 356 -8.96 -25.11 -29.59
N THR A 357 -8.89 -25.94 -28.58
CA THR A 357 -9.94 -26.84 -28.14
C THR A 357 -10.69 -26.21 -26.96
N VAL A 358 -12.02 -26.21 -27.01
CA VAL A 358 -12.87 -25.95 -25.84
C VAL A 358 -12.96 -27.27 -25.06
N GLU A 359 -12.53 -27.21 -23.79
CA GLU A 359 -12.56 -28.37 -22.91
C GLU A 359 -13.81 -28.33 -22.02
N VAL A 360 -14.52 -29.44 -21.95
CA VAL A 360 -15.81 -29.59 -21.25
C VAL A 360 -15.86 -30.95 -20.54
N PRO A 361 -16.75 -31.19 -19.56
CA PRO A 361 -16.94 -32.52 -18.98
C PRO A 361 -17.22 -33.57 -20.07
N GLU A 362 -16.70 -34.78 -19.92
CA GLU A 362 -16.81 -35.82 -20.93
C GLU A 362 -18.27 -36.10 -21.31
N SER A 363 -19.17 -36.15 -20.32
CA SER A 363 -20.62 -36.30 -20.51
C SER A 363 -21.27 -35.17 -21.30
N ALA A 364 -20.66 -33.96 -21.29
CA ALA A 364 -21.18 -32.73 -21.87
C ALA A 364 -20.73 -32.51 -23.35
N VAL A 365 -19.70 -33.21 -23.83
CA VAL A 365 -19.15 -33.01 -25.16
C VAL A 365 -20.24 -32.98 -26.25
N PRO A 366 -21.21 -33.93 -26.35
CA PRO A 366 -22.25 -33.91 -27.37
C PRO A 366 -23.19 -32.69 -27.25
N GLN A 367 -23.46 -32.24 -26.03
CA GLN A 367 -24.31 -31.06 -25.76
C GLN A 367 -23.64 -29.78 -26.29
N TYR A 368 -22.34 -29.54 -25.95
CA TYR A 368 -21.61 -28.37 -26.41
C TYR A 368 -21.42 -28.39 -27.95
N GLN A 369 -21.16 -29.56 -28.56
CA GLN A 369 -21.02 -29.68 -30.02
C GLN A 369 -22.30 -29.30 -30.78
N THR A 370 -23.46 -29.39 -30.15
CA THR A 370 -24.76 -29.09 -30.80
C THR A 370 -25.38 -27.77 -30.32
N ALA A 371 -24.91 -27.20 -29.19
CA ALA A 371 -25.43 -25.96 -28.65
C ALA A 371 -25.14 -24.76 -29.55
N THR A 372 -26.12 -23.87 -29.70
CA THR A 372 -26.02 -22.66 -30.56
C THR A 372 -24.89 -21.75 -30.06
N GLY A 373 -24.00 -21.35 -30.98
CA GLY A 373 -22.84 -20.53 -30.73
C GLY A 373 -21.62 -21.32 -30.24
N TRP A 374 -21.78 -22.35 -29.41
CA TRP A 374 -20.70 -23.29 -29.08
C TRP A 374 -20.28 -24.13 -30.29
N ASN A 375 -21.21 -24.55 -31.09
CA ASN A 375 -20.97 -25.32 -32.33
C ASN A 375 -20.17 -24.56 -33.41
N GLU A 376 -19.83 -23.29 -33.17
CA GLU A 376 -18.91 -22.53 -34.00
C GLU A 376 -17.43 -22.82 -33.67
N PHE A 377 -17.15 -23.39 -32.49
CA PHE A 377 -15.82 -23.85 -32.14
C PHE A 377 -15.53 -25.20 -32.84
N LYS A 378 -14.46 -25.29 -33.62
CA LYS A 378 -14.17 -26.49 -34.40
C LYS A 378 -13.77 -27.70 -33.57
N ARG A 379 -13.25 -27.46 -32.34
CA ARG A 379 -12.75 -28.53 -31.48
C ARG A 379 -13.36 -28.36 -30.09
N ILE A 380 -14.15 -29.35 -29.69
CA ILE A 380 -14.72 -29.48 -28.34
C ILE A 380 -14.41 -30.91 -27.90
N ALA A 381 -13.70 -31.05 -26.77
CA ALA A 381 -13.25 -32.34 -26.26
C ALA A 381 -13.43 -32.41 -24.72
N ALA A 382 -13.29 -33.62 -24.19
CA ALA A 382 -13.32 -33.85 -22.76
C ALA A 382 -12.18 -33.13 -22.04
N HIS A 383 -12.50 -32.50 -20.91
CA HIS A 383 -11.53 -31.95 -19.99
C HIS A 383 -11.13 -33.04 -18.97
N HIS A 384 -9.82 -33.18 -18.72
CA HIS A 384 -9.31 -34.08 -17.69
C HIS A 384 -8.41 -33.24 -16.77
N GLU A 385 -8.84 -33.03 -15.54
CA GLU A 385 -8.04 -32.27 -14.56
C GLU A 385 -7.43 -33.21 -13.51
N LEU A 386 -6.11 -33.25 -13.47
CA LEU A 386 -5.32 -33.75 -12.36
C LEU A 386 -4.12 -32.81 -12.20
N VAL A 387 -4.12 -31.99 -11.18
CA VAL A 387 -3.07 -30.97 -10.96
C VAL A 387 -2.53 -31.08 -9.54
N CYS A 388 -1.22 -31.06 -9.42
CA CYS A 388 -0.50 -31.01 -8.12
C CYS A 388 0.14 -29.64 -7.92
N ARG A 389 -0.12 -28.99 -6.80
CA ARG A 389 0.45 -27.67 -6.45
C ARG A 389 1.12 -27.71 -5.07
N PRO A 390 2.39 -27.27 -4.95
CA PRO A 390 3.28 -26.93 -6.07
C PRO A 390 3.67 -28.18 -6.90
N SER A 391 4.00 -27.98 -8.17
CA SER A 391 4.44 -29.06 -9.07
C SER A 391 5.93 -29.40 -8.92
N THR A 392 6.62 -28.70 -8.03
CA THR A 392 8.05 -28.92 -7.73
C THR A 392 8.28 -28.78 -6.23
N VAL A 393 8.99 -29.77 -5.64
CA VAL A 393 9.41 -29.75 -4.25
C VAL A 393 10.93 -29.83 -4.18
N CYS A 394 11.54 -28.97 -3.37
CA CYS A 394 12.98 -28.90 -3.18
C CYS A 394 13.34 -29.10 -1.71
N ALA A 395 14.39 -29.85 -1.42
CA ALA A 395 14.89 -30.09 -0.06
C ALA A 395 16.41 -29.94 0.02
N LEU A 396 16.92 -29.64 1.21
CA LEU A 396 18.33 -29.75 1.54
C LEU A 396 18.65 -31.16 2.12
N ASN A 397 19.90 -31.41 2.41
CA ASN A 397 20.38 -32.75 2.84
C ASN A 397 19.76 -33.26 4.14
N ASN A 398 19.27 -32.41 5.04
CA ASN A 398 18.62 -32.82 6.29
C ASN A 398 17.15 -33.25 6.13
N GLY A 399 16.66 -33.34 4.89
CA GLY A 399 15.27 -33.70 4.57
C GLY A 399 14.29 -32.51 4.64
N HIS A 400 13.05 -32.78 4.27
CA HIS A 400 11.99 -31.74 4.25
C HIS A 400 10.60 -32.38 4.28
N THR A 401 9.61 -31.66 4.83
CA THR A 401 8.21 -32.09 4.79
C THR A 401 7.36 -30.92 4.33
N GLN A 402 6.52 -31.17 3.31
CA GLN A 402 5.68 -30.14 2.70
C GLN A 402 4.29 -30.71 2.37
N THR A 403 3.27 -29.85 2.40
CA THR A 403 1.93 -30.20 1.91
C THR A 403 1.81 -29.82 0.44
N LEU A 404 1.32 -30.78 -0.36
CA LEU A 404 0.89 -30.61 -1.74
C LEU A 404 -0.63 -30.53 -1.74
N VAL A 405 -1.22 -29.70 -2.59
CA VAL A 405 -2.64 -29.72 -2.88
C VAL A 405 -2.83 -30.39 -4.22
N LEU A 406 -3.44 -31.57 -4.21
CA LEU A 406 -3.83 -32.26 -5.41
C LEU A 406 -5.28 -31.94 -5.74
N ASP A 407 -5.53 -31.40 -6.90
CA ASP A 407 -6.86 -31.13 -7.45
C ASP A 407 -7.12 -32.13 -8.57
N ALA A 408 -8.13 -32.98 -8.40
CA ALA A 408 -8.41 -34.11 -9.28
C ALA A 408 -9.90 -34.20 -9.57
N GLU A 409 -10.25 -34.45 -10.83
CA GLU A 409 -11.63 -34.75 -11.22
C GLU A 409 -11.88 -36.25 -11.04
N GLY A 410 -12.13 -36.67 -9.81
CA GLY A 410 -12.44 -38.06 -9.47
C GLY A 410 -11.44 -38.73 -8.50
N GLU A 411 -11.45 -40.09 -8.50
CA GLU A 411 -10.52 -40.86 -7.67
C GLU A 411 -9.11 -40.88 -8.29
N TRP A 412 -8.13 -40.62 -7.44
CA TRP A 412 -6.72 -40.62 -7.85
C TRP A 412 -5.87 -41.52 -6.95
N GLU A 413 -4.70 -41.93 -7.44
CA GLU A 413 -3.69 -42.66 -6.68
C GLU A 413 -2.27 -42.19 -7.07
N VAL A 414 -1.30 -42.47 -6.19
CA VAL A 414 0.13 -42.32 -6.51
C VAL A 414 0.56 -43.54 -7.32
N GLU A 415 0.88 -43.31 -8.60
CA GLU A 415 1.34 -44.37 -9.51
C GLU A 415 2.80 -44.75 -9.22
N SER A 416 3.66 -43.73 -9.01
CA SER A 416 5.06 -43.92 -8.68
C SER A 416 5.65 -42.79 -7.85
N LYS A 417 6.70 -43.11 -7.09
CA LYS A 417 7.46 -42.13 -6.29
C LYS A 417 8.88 -42.64 -6.04
N PRO A 418 9.84 -41.72 -5.76
CA PRO A 418 11.17 -42.12 -5.31
C PRO A 418 11.12 -42.83 -3.96
N ASP A 419 12.00 -43.84 -3.75
CA ASP A 419 12.08 -44.59 -2.49
C ASP A 419 12.45 -43.71 -1.27
N TRP A 420 13.04 -42.55 -1.52
CA TRP A 420 13.41 -41.57 -0.50
C TRP A 420 12.34 -40.53 -0.22
N CYS A 421 11.14 -40.65 -0.81
CA CYS A 421 9.98 -39.86 -0.53
C CYS A 421 8.85 -40.67 0.05
N GLU A 422 8.18 -40.19 1.09
CA GLU A 422 6.98 -40.75 1.65
C GLU A 422 5.80 -39.78 1.42
N LEU A 423 4.64 -40.30 1.03
CA LEU A 423 3.42 -39.53 0.79
C LEU A 423 2.27 -40.06 1.65
N SER A 424 1.41 -39.13 2.11
CA SER A 424 0.20 -39.47 2.84
C SER A 424 -0.88 -38.38 2.60
N PRO A 425 -2.09 -38.78 2.14
CA PRO A 425 -2.47 -40.12 1.69
C PRO A 425 -1.87 -40.52 0.32
N MET A 426 -1.88 -41.82 -0.01
CA MET A 426 -1.42 -42.38 -1.28
C MET A 426 -2.52 -42.45 -2.34
N SER A 427 -3.75 -42.10 -2.01
CA SER A 427 -4.91 -42.05 -2.90
C SER A 427 -5.99 -41.18 -2.28
N GLY A 428 -6.91 -40.67 -3.10
CA GLY A 428 -8.01 -39.83 -2.65
C GLY A 428 -9.07 -39.63 -3.71
N ASN A 429 -9.94 -38.63 -3.52
CA ASN A 429 -10.99 -38.29 -4.47
C ASN A 429 -11.16 -36.76 -4.43
N GLY A 430 -11.18 -36.11 -5.57
CA GLY A 430 -11.29 -34.67 -5.66
C GLY A 430 -10.08 -33.93 -5.06
N LYS A 431 -10.31 -32.69 -4.64
CA LYS A 431 -9.26 -31.84 -4.01
C LYS A 431 -8.80 -32.41 -2.68
N THR A 432 -7.54 -32.75 -2.57
CA THR A 432 -6.96 -33.43 -1.41
C THR A 432 -5.60 -32.83 -1.04
N GLU A 433 -5.34 -32.62 0.26
CA GLU A 433 -4.01 -32.28 0.76
C GLU A 433 -3.18 -33.58 0.94
N VAL A 434 -2.02 -33.60 0.31
CA VAL A 434 -1.06 -34.72 0.37
C VAL A 434 0.22 -34.24 1.01
N THR A 435 0.63 -34.84 2.12
CA THR A 435 1.91 -34.56 2.75
C THR A 435 2.99 -35.36 2.05
N ILE A 436 4.04 -34.68 1.53
CA ILE A 436 5.27 -35.31 1.07
C ILE A 436 6.38 -35.14 2.11
N SER A 437 7.05 -36.20 2.50
CA SER A 437 8.21 -36.22 3.38
C SER A 437 9.44 -36.73 2.64
N ILE A 438 10.48 -35.93 2.58
CA ILE A 438 11.75 -36.22 1.92
C ILE A 438 12.76 -36.66 2.98
N ASN A 439 13.31 -37.87 2.86
CA ASN A 439 14.26 -38.42 3.81
C ASN A 439 15.63 -37.72 3.73
N THR A 440 16.41 -37.82 4.80
CA THR A 440 17.78 -37.23 4.86
C THR A 440 18.69 -37.78 3.77
N LEU A 441 19.55 -36.91 3.27
CA LEU A 441 20.64 -37.25 2.34
C LEU A 441 21.99 -37.11 3.05
N SER A 442 22.88 -38.12 2.94
CA SER A 442 24.21 -38.03 3.54
C SER A 442 25.02 -36.93 2.88
N LYS A 443 25.74 -36.12 3.69
CA LYS A 443 26.62 -35.07 3.15
C LYS A 443 27.71 -35.72 2.27
N GLY A 444 27.92 -35.19 1.09
CA GLY A 444 28.86 -35.68 0.09
C GLY A 444 28.31 -36.79 -0.82
N ALA A 445 27.02 -37.11 -0.72
CA ALA A 445 26.38 -38.11 -1.60
C ALA A 445 26.04 -37.56 -3.00
N GLY A 446 26.09 -36.22 -3.17
CA GLY A 446 25.66 -35.54 -4.38
C GLY A 446 24.13 -35.29 -4.44
N ASN A 447 23.70 -34.39 -5.31
CA ASN A 447 22.29 -34.09 -5.50
C ASN A 447 21.52 -35.29 -6.07
N ARG A 448 20.24 -35.41 -5.70
CA ARG A 448 19.32 -36.39 -6.30
C ARG A 448 18.00 -35.73 -6.74
N THR A 449 17.44 -36.26 -7.82
CA THR A 449 16.14 -35.85 -8.36
C THR A 449 15.27 -37.05 -8.59
N GLY A 450 13.98 -36.85 -8.58
CA GLY A 450 12.98 -37.88 -8.87
C GLY A 450 11.62 -37.26 -9.16
N GLU A 451 10.66 -38.08 -9.47
CA GLU A 451 9.30 -37.67 -9.81
C GLU A 451 8.30 -38.46 -8.98
N VAL A 452 7.29 -37.77 -8.46
CA VAL A 452 6.08 -38.34 -7.94
C VAL A 452 5.01 -38.24 -9.01
N VAL A 453 4.50 -39.35 -9.47
CA VAL A 453 3.47 -39.42 -10.49
C VAL A 453 2.13 -39.74 -9.85
N PHE A 454 1.19 -38.87 -10.02
CA PHE A 454 -0.22 -39.07 -9.64
C PHE A 454 -1.00 -39.49 -10.88
N LYS A 455 -2.00 -40.38 -10.71
CA LYS A 455 -2.82 -40.92 -11.79
C LYS A 455 -4.31 -40.89 -11.40
N LEU A 456 -5.18 -40.51 -12.32
CA LEU A 456 -6.63 -40.73 -12.18
C LEU A 456 -6.94 -42.23 -12.28
N LYS A 457 -7.69 -42.77 -11.33
CA LYS A 457 -8.11 -44.21 -11.38
C LYS A 457 -9.02 -44.41 -12.58
N ASN A 458 -8.79 -45.51 -13.27
CA ASN A 458 -9.51 -45.92 -14.48
C ASN A 458 -9.26 -45.08 -15.74
N GLU A 459 -8.29 -44.16 -15.72
CA GLU A 459 -7.89 -43.33 -16.84
C GLU A 459 -6.36 -43.39 -17.05
N ASP A 460 -5.91 -43.16 -18.25
CA ASP A 460 -4.46 -43.07 -18.56
C ASP A 460 -3.91 -41.63 -18.40
N TYR A 461 -4.56 -40.84 -17.54
CA TYR A 461 -4.17 -39.45 -17.29
C TYR A 461 -3.32 -39.35 -16.03
N THR A 462 -2.13 -38.74 -16.16
CA THR A 462 -1.17 -38.60 -15.06
C THR A 462 -0.67 -37.17 -14.92
N HIS A 463 -0.34 -36.78 -13.69
CA HIS A 463 0.35 -35.50 -13.38
C HIS A 463 1.62 -35.77 -12.57
N THR A 464 2.70 -35.08 -12.92
CA THR A 464 4.02 -35.28 -12.30
C THR A 464 4.40 -34.10 -11.41
N CYS A 465 4.80 -34.38 -10.18
CA CYS A 465 5.46 -33.47 -9.28
C CYS A 465 6.96 -33.79 -9.21
N SER A 466 7.81 -32.86 -9.65
CA SER A 466 9.26 -33.02 -9.59
C SER A 466 9.79 -32.81 -8.19
N VAL A 467 10.68 -33.69 -7.72
CA VAL A 467 11.30 -33.61 -6.40
C VAL A 467 12.82 -33.55 -6.54
N SER A 468 13.45 -32.54 -5.92
CA SER A 468 14.90 -32.36 -5.92
C SER A 468 15.44 -32.24 -4.53
N GLN A 469 16.55 -32.98 -4.23
CA GLN A 469 17.25 -32.83 -2.96
C GLN A 469 18.72 -32.49 -3.20
N TYR A 470 19.18 -31.44 -2.55
CA TYR A 470 20.49 -30.84 -2.75
C TYR A 470 21.42 -31.19 -1.59
N ASP A 471 22.61 -31.68 -1.95
CA ASP A 471 23.69 -31.92 -1.01
C ASP A 471 24.46 -30.63 -0.74
N TYR A 472 24.10 -29.96 0.35
CA TYR A 472 24.71 -28.71 0.75
C TYR A 472 25.31 -28.78 2.16
N ILE A 473 26.34 -27.96 2.43
CA ILE A 473 27.07 -28.01 3.70
C ILE A 473 26.23 -27.60 4.92
N TYR A 474 25.17 -26.78 4.69
CA TYR A 474 24.20 -26.37 5.70
C TYR A 474 22.83 -26.96 5.38
N GLY A 475 22.18 -27.52 6.38
CA GLY A 475 20.81 -28.00 6.29
C GLY A 475 19.81 -26.86 6.55
N GLU A 476 18.53 -27.17 6.35
CA GLU A 476 17.42 -26.28 6.74
C GLU A 476 17.52 -25.96 8.25
N ASP A 477 17.32 -24.67 8.60
CA ASP A 477 17.37 -24.16 9.97
C ASP A 477 18.76 -24.26 10.68
N GLU A 478 19.83 -24.59 9.97
CA GLU A 478 21.19 -24.50 10.50
C GLU A 478 21.69 -23.04 10.55
N TRP A 479 22.73 -22.83 11.40
CA TRP A 479 23.28 -21.50 11.64
C TRP A 479 24.76 -21.42 11.34
N LEU A 480 25.17 -20.37 10.60
CA LEU A 480 26.58 -20.04 10.41
C LEU A 480 26.97 -18.88 11.33
N THR A 481 28.02 -19.07 12.16
CA THR A 481 28.63 -17.95 12.88
C THR A 481 29.66 -17.27 11.97
N LEU A 482 29.29 -16.08 11.45
CA LEU A 482 30.18 -15.31 10.58
C LEU A 482 31.23 -14.54 11.38
N GLN A 483 30.84 -14.00 12.54
CA GLN A 483 31.72 -13.25 13.44
C GLN A 483 31.33 -13.49 14.91
N LYS A 484 32.33 -13.55 15.79
CA LYS A 484 32.15 -13.50 17.24
C LYS A 484 32.69 -12.19 17.78
N ALA A 485 31.97 -11.59 18.73
CA ALA A 485 32.43 -10.42 19.43
C ALA A 485 33.72 -10.71 20.23
N THR A 486 34.63 -9.73 20.22
CA THR A 486 35.90 -9.80 21.00
C THR A 486 36.00 -8.66 22.01
N ARG A 487 34.94 -7.82 22.09
CA ARG A 487 34.82 -6.72 23.06
C ARG A 487 33.45 -6.69 23.69
N GLY A 488 33.36 -5.99 24.84
CA GLY A 488 32.16 -5.87 25.66
C GLY A 488 32.06 -6.85 26.80
N ASN A 489 31.32 -6.52 27.83
CA ASN A 489 31.18 -7.26 29.08
C ASN A 489 29.96 -8.22 29.07
N THR A 490 29.13 -8.20 28.04
CA THR A 490 27.85 -8.96 27.92
C THR A 490 27.95 -10.19 27.00
N GLY A 491 29.12 -10.51 26.46
CA GLY A 491 29.28 -11.58 25.47
C GLY A 491 28.99 -11.15 24.01
N GLY A 492 28.84 -9.86 23.78
CA GLY A 492 28.63 -9.25 22.47
C GLY A 492 27.18 -8.96 22.14
N ILE A 493 26.98 -8.10 21.15
CA ILE A 493 25.67 -7.67 20.63
C ILE A 493 25.33 -8.56 19.43
N ASN A 494 24.16 -9.16 19.43
CA ASN A 494 23.79 -10.11 18.39
C ASN A 494 23.20 -9.39 17.15
N VAL A 495 23.70 -9.77 15.99
CA VAL A 495 23.14 -9.47 14.67
C VAL A 495 22.76 -10.81 14.02
N VAL A 496 21.48 -10.94 13.68
CA VAL A 496 20.91 -12.15 13.10
C VAL A 496 20.44 -11.80 11.69
N ILE A 497 21.00 -12.46 10.68
CA ILE A 497 20.70 -12.21 9.27
C ILE A 497 20.07 -13.47 8.68
N ILE A 498 18.88 -13.35 8.12
CA ILE A 498 18.08 -14.48 7.67
C ILE A 498 17.54 -14.18 6.27
N GLY A 499 17.58 -15.16 5.37
CA GLY A 499 16.94 -15.08 4.07
C GLY A 499 15.45 -15.40 4.15
N ASP A 500 14.63 -14.79 3.28
CA ASP A 500 13.26 -15.24 3.02
C ASP A 500 13.01 -15.33 1.51
N GLY A 501 12.21 -16.32 1.06
CA GLY A 501 12.02 -16.58 -0.36
C GLY A 501 13.22 -17.29 -1.04
N PHE A 502 14.15 -17.85 -0.28
CA PHE A 502 15.20 -18.75 -0.81
C PHE A 502 14.76 -20.19 -0.60
N ASN A 503 14.53 -20.93 -1.68
CA ASN A 503 14.26 -22.37 -1.60
C ASN A 503 15.56 -23.19 -1.52
N ALA A 504 15.45 -24.52 -1.43
CA ALA A 504 16.62 -25.39 -1.32
C ALA A 504 17.58 -25.25 -2.53
N LYS A 505 17.04 -25.01 -3.73
CA LYS A 505 17.84 -24.78 -4.94
C LYS A 505 18.64 -23.49 -4.84
N ASP A 506 18.01 -22.37 -4.50
CA ASP A 506 18.67 -21.06 -4.34
C ASP A 506 19.79 -21.13 -3.28
N ILE A 507 19.57 -21.89 -2.20
CA ILE A 507 20.57 -22.07 -1.14
C ILE A 507 21.76 -22.90 -1.65
N ALA A 508 21.48 -24.02 -2.33
CA ALA A 508 22.52 -24.97 -2.79
C ALA A 508 23.29 -24.44 -4.00
N GLU A 509 22.67 -23.75 -4.93
CA GLU A 509 23.31 -23.16 -6.12
C GLU A 509 24.11 -21.89 -5.79
N GLY A 510 24.00 -21.37 -4.57
CA GLY A 510 24.88 -20.35 -4.02
C GLY A 510 24.32 -18.92 -4.07
N ASP A 511 23.03 -18.72 -4.30
CA ASP A 511 22.41 -17.39 -4.33
C ASP A 511 22.18 -16.82 -2.92
N CYS A 512 21.84 -17.66 -1.95
CA CYS A 512 21.46 -17.26 -0.60
C CYS A 512 22.67 -16.77 0.22
N LEU A 513 23.70 -17.62 0.43
CA LEU A 513 24.80 -17.30 1.33
C LEU A 513 25.59 -16.04 0.95
N PRO A 514 25.91 -15.77 -0.33
CA PRO A 514 26.54 -14.50 -0.73
C PRO A 514 25.68 -13.29 -0.38
N ALA A 515 24.36 -13.34 -0.62
CA ALA A 515 23.44 -12.26 -0.29
C ALA A 515 23.43 -11.92 1.21
N LEU A 516 23.40 -12.95 2.07
CA LEU A 516 23.39 -12.77 3.52
C LEU A 516 24.76 -12.28 4.04
N LYS A 517 25.88 -12.74 3.44
CA LYS A 517 27.23 -12.22 3.75
C LYS A 517 27.40 -10.76 3.31
N GLU A 518 26.85 -10.41 2.15
CA GLU A 518 26.88 -9.04 1.65
C GLU A 518 26.09 -8.10 2.57
N ALA A 519 24.92 -8.51 3.05
CA ALA A 519 24.15 -7.76 4.05
C ALA A 519 24.96 -7.52 5.35
N ALA A 520 25.67 -8.54 5.83
CA ALA A 520 26.58 -8.38 6.97
C ALA A 520 27.69 -7.35 6.67
N GLN A 521 28.30 -7.44 5.49
CA GLN A 521 29.36 -6.55 5.04
C GLN A 521 28.90 -5.10 4.96
N TYR A 522 27.73 -4.84 4.42
CA TYR A 522 27.18 -3.49 4.31
C TYR A 522 26.96 -2.84 5.67
N LEU A 523 26.50 -3.59 6.67
CA LEU A 523 26.33 -3.07 8.03
C LEU A 523 27.66 -2.64 8.67
N ILE A 524 28.70 -3.50 8.58
CA ILE A 524 29.98 -3.26 9.27
C ILE A 524 30.95 -2.39 8.48
N THR A 525 30.60 -1.85 7.32
CA THR A 525 31.44 -0.95 6.52
C THR A 525 31.13 0.52 6.71
N ILE A 526 29.96 0.87 7.25
CA ILE A 526 29.60 2.26 7.56
C ILE A 526 30.04 2.64 8.98
N GLU A 527 30.55 3.86 9.20
CA GLU A 527 30.81 4.37 10.53
C GLU A 527 29.49 4.75 11.25
N PRO A 528 29.36 4.44 12.56
CA PRO A 528 30.41 3.96 13.48
C PRO A 528 30.51 2.42 13.57
N TYR A 529 29.67 1.64 12.87
CA TYR A 529 29.69 0.17 12.94
C TYR A 529 31.06 -0.42 12.57
N LYS A 530 31.76 0.19 11.62
CA LYS A 530 33.11 -0.23 11.20
C LYS A 530 34.10 -0.14 12.36
N THR A 531 34.21 0.99 13.02
CA THR A 531 35.08 1.22 14.18
C THR A 531 34.73 0.31 15.36
N TYR A 532 33.43 0.05 15.57
CA TYR A 532 32.90 -0.74 16.69
C TYR A 532 32.53 -2.18 16.29
N SER A 533 32.96 -2.67 15.13
CA SER A 533 32.59 -4.01 14.62
C SER A 533 32.93 -5.15 15.62
N LYS A 534 33.99 -5.03 16.43
CA LYS A 534 34.42 -6.02 17.42
C LYS A 534 33.42 -6.25 18.58
N TYR A 535 32.37 -5.43 18.68
CA TYR A 535 31.30 -5.60 19.69
C TYR A 535 30.19 -6.54 19.23
N PHE A 536 30.15 -6.95 17.94
CA PHE A 536 29.04 -7.70 17.38
C PHE A 536 29.35 -9.17 17.17
N ASN A 537 28.39 -10.03 17.54
CA ASN A 537 28.26 -11.40 17.02
C ASN A 537 27.38 -11.34 15.77
N ILE A 538 27.78 -11.98 14.68
CA ILE A 538 27.01 -12.01 13.44
C ILE A 538 26.69 -13.45 13.08
N TYR A 539 25.42 -13.78 12.99
CA TYR A 539 24.87 -15.08 12.66
C TYR A 539 24.07 -15.04 11.37
N ILE A 540 24.23 -16.05 10.53
CA ILE A 540 23.43 -16.27 9.34
C ILE A 540 22.58 -17.52 9.55
N GLY A 541 21.26 -17.40 9.38
CA GLY A 541 20.30 -18.50 9.46
C GLY A 541 19.84 -18.95 8.07
N PHE A 542 19.88 -20.27 7.83
CA PHE A 542 19.43 -20.88 6.58
C PHE A 542 17.96 -21.27 6.68
N ALA A 543 17.08 -20.26 6.71
CA ALA A 543 15.64 -20.46 6.65
C ALA A 543 15.23 -20.79 5.20
N MET A 544 14.78 -22.01 4.99
CA MET A 544 14.34 -22.46 3.69
C MET A 544 12.87 -22.11 3.45
N SER A 545 12.57 -21.54 2.30
CA SER A 545 11.24 -21.32 1.79
C SER A 545 10.81 -22.43 0.85
N ASN A 546 9.51 -22.72 0.76
CA ASN A 546 8.99 -23.72 -0.16
C ASN A 546 9.12 -23.27 -1.62
N GLU A 547 9.04 -21.98 -1.87
CA GLU A 547 9.15 -21.36 -3.21
C GLU A 547 10.27 -20.32 -3.25
N SER A 548 10.85 -20.12 -4.45
CA SER A 548 11.82 -19.05 -4.71
C SER A 548 11.11 -17.72 -4.91
N GLY A 549 11.71 -16.64 -4.39
CA GLY A 549 11.16 -15.29 -4.44
C GLY A 549 10.17 -14.97 -3.32
N ILE A 550 9.73 -13.72 -3.27
CA ILE A 550 8.74 -13.26 -2.29
C ILE A 550 7.42 -12.91 -2.98
N GLY A 551 6.35 -12.84 -2.18
CA GLY A 551 5.04 -12.42 -2.67
C GLY A 551 4.98 -10.95 -3.02
N SER A 552 3.95 -10.59 -3.73
CA SER A 552 3.52 -9.20 -3.96
C SER A 552 2.04 -9.09 -3.61
N VAL A 553 1.49 -7.89 -3.77
CA VAL A 553 0.04 -7.68 -3.57
C VAL A 553 -0.80 -8.66 -4.42
N ASN A 554 -0.19 -9.18 -5.49
CA ASN A 554 -0.84 -9.96 -6.54
C ASN A 554 -0.34 -11.40 -6.64
N THR A 555 0.77 -11.71 -5.99
CA THR A 555 1.40 -13.02 -6.06
C THR A 555 1.59 -13.57 -4.67
N ILE A 556 0.86 -14.63 -4.33
CA ILE A 556 1.10 -15.38 -3.11
C ILE A 556 2.30 -16.29 -3.37
N ARG A 557 3.34 -16.17 -2.49
CA ARG A 557 4.48 -17.09 -2.44
C ARG A 557 4.53 -17.76 -1.09
N TYR A 558 4.77 -19.05 -1.08
CA TYR A 558 4.91 -19.85 0.16
C TYR A 558 6.36 -19.76 0.67
N ASN A 559 6.74 -18.56 1.08
CA ASN A 559 8.04 -18.32 1.72
C ASN A 559 7.97 -18.48 3.24
N ARG A 560 9.14 -18.62 3.89
CA ARG A 560 9.24 -19.02 5.29
C ARG A 560 8.57 -18.06 6.26
N PHE A 561 8.70 -16.76 6.02
CA PHE A 561 8.19 -15.71 6.89
C PHE A 561 7.05 -14.92 6.26
N GLY A 562 6.55 -15.33 5.11
CA GLY A 562 5.46 -14.65 4.42
C GLY A 562 5.83 -13.23 3.97
N THR A 563 7.12 -12.96 3.71
CA THR A 563 7.53 -11.64 3.22
C THR A 563 6.88 -11.36 1.87
N THR A 564 6.22 -10.22 1.78
CA THR A 564 5.49 -9.81 0.59
C THR A 564 5.56 -8.30 0.43
N PHE A 565 5.60 -7.82 -0.81
CA PHE A 565 5.37 -6.41 -1.09
C PHE A 565 3.92 -6.05 -0.79
N THR A 566 3.75 -4.92 -0.12
CA THR A 566 2.46 -4.25 0.06
C THR A 566 2.31 -3.14 -0.98
N SER A 567 1.46 -2.16 -0.79
CA SER A 567 1.35 -1.03 -1.72
C SER A 567 2.67 -0.22 -1.77
N GLY A 568 3.21 0.02 -2.95
CA GLY A 568 4.45 0.76 -3.17
C GLY A 568 5.70 -0.04 -2.77
N THR A 569 6.65 0.59 -2.11
CA THR A 569 7.92 -0.03 -1.65
C THR A 569 7.82 -0.68 -0.28
N GLY A 570 6.62 -0.70 0.31
CA GLY A 570 6.38 -1.29 1.63
C GLY A 570 6.44 -2.82 1.60
N LEU A 571 6.96 -3.40 2.68
CA LEU A 571 7.04 -4.84 2.88
C LEU A 571 6.29 -5.25 4.16
N SER A 572 5.77 -6.46 4.17
CA SER A 572 5.11 -7.08 5.32
C SER A 572 5.62 -8.52 5.48
N ALA A 573 5.61 -9.04 6.71
CA ALA A 573 6.02 -10.40 7.02
C ALA A 573 5.33 -10.91 8.30
N ASP A 574 5.43 -12.20 8.61
CA ASP A 574 5.06 -12.76 9.92
C ASP A 574 6.17 -12.45 10.95
N TYR A 575 6.03 -11.31 11.61
CA TYR A 575 7.02 -10.85 12.60
C TYR A 575 7.13 -11.79 13.81
N ASP A 576 6.06 -12.44 14.21
CA ASP A 576 6.07 -13.40 15.33
C ASP A 576 6.89 -14.66 14.97
N GLU A 577 6.80 -15.12 13.74
CA GLU A 577 7.62 -16.24 13.25
C GLU A 577 9.10 -15.84 13.12
N ILE A 578 9.39 -14.64 12.62
CA ILE A 578 10.76 -14.12 12.56
C ILE A 578 11.40 -14.07 13.94
N PHE A 579 10.70 -13.57 14.96
CA PHE A 579 11.23 -13.54 16.32
C PHE A 579 11.41 -14.95 16.89
N ARG A 580 10.48 -15.88 16.63
CA ARG A 580 10.61 -17.29 17.04
C ARG A 580 11.84 -17.95 16.40
N TYR A 581 12.06 -17.70 15.14
CA TYR A 581 13.21 -18.22 14.41
C TYR A 581 14.51 -17.63 14.95
N ALA A 582 14.60 -16.33 15.14
CA ALA A 582 15.79 -15.65 15.66
C ALA A 582 16.20 -16.12 17.07
N LEU A 583 15.25 -16.58 17.90
CA LEU A 583 15.55 -17.17 19.20
C LEU A 583 16.32 -18.50 19.13
N ASN A 584 16.44 -19.13 17.94
CA ASN A 584 17.25 -20.34 17.74
C ASN A 584 18.69 -20.00 17.33
N ALA A 585 19.01 -18.72 17.07
CA ALA A 585 20.36 -18.31 16.75
C ALA A 585 21.30 -18.49 17.99
N PRO A 586 22.57 -18.83 17.76
CA PRO A 586 23.53 -18.96 18.86
C PRO A 586 23.55 -17.68 19.72
N THR A 587 23.56 -17.83 21.04
CA THR A 587 23.61 -16.76 22.05
C THR A 587 22.39 -15.85 22.13
N VAL A 588 21.41 -15.95 21.22
CA VAL A 588 20.15 -15.19 21.29
C VAL A 588 19.16 -15.89 22.23
N ASN A 589 18.54 -15.14 23.11
CA ASN A 589 17.55 -15.65 24.07
C ASN A 589 16.53 -14.55 24.42
N GLN A 590 15.52 -14.91 25.23
CA GLN A 590 14.45 -13.96 25.60
C GLN A 590 14.93 -12.71 26.37
N ASN A 591 16.11 -12.77 27.01
CA ASN A 591 16.63 -11.66 27.81
C ASN A 591 17.42 -10.64 26.97
N ASN A 592 17.91 -11.04 25.81
CA ASN A 592 18.70 -10.19 24.91
C ASN A 592 18.06 -9.96 23.53
N LEU A 593 16.86 -10.51 23.28
CA LEU A 593 16.16 -10.35 22.01
C LEU A 593 15.91 -8.87 21.66
N ASN A 594 15.59 -8.05 22.65
CA ASN A 594 15.37 -6.60 22.48
C ASN A 594 16.66 -5.80 22.24
N GLN A 595 17.81 -6.42 22.33
CA GLN A 595 19.14 -5.88 22.00
C GLN A 595 19.73 -6.50 20.75
N THR A 596 19.03 -7.48 20.17
CA THR A 596 19.43 -8.19 18.96
C THR A 596 18.92 -7.46 17.73
N LEU A 597 19.81 -7.15 16.78
CA LEU A 597 19.44 -6.65 15.47
C LEU A 597 19.05 -7.82 14.56
N ILE A 598 17.80 -7.85 14.09
CA ILE A 598 17.30 -8.87 13.17
C ILE A 598 17.14 -8.24 11.78
N ILE A 599 17.79 -8.85 10.79
CA ILE A 599 17.76 -8.41 9.38
C ILE A 599 17.20 -9.56 8.55
N ILE A 600 16.11 -9.29 7.85
CA ILE A 600 15.56 -10.18 6.83
C ILE A 600 16.01 -9.68 5.46
N VAL A 601 16.57 -10.59 4.67
CA VAL A 601 17.01 -10.34 3.29
C VAL A 601 16.08 -11.13 2.36
N PRO A 602 15.05 -10.47 1.78
CA PRO A 602 14.16 -11.13 0.83
C PRO A 602 14.85 -11.47 -0.48
N ASN A 603 14.50 -12.62 -1.07
CA ASN A 603 14.98 -13.03 -2.39
C ASN A 603 14.24 -12.27 -3.50
N THR A 604 14.58 -11.01 -3.66
CA THR A 604 14.06 -10.12 -4.71
C THR A 604 15.06 -9.02 -5.00
N THR A 605 15.03 -8.54 -6.23
CA THR A 605 15.86 -7.40 -6.69
C THR A 605 15.08 -6.09 -6.75
N GLU A 606 13.79 -6.12 -6.41
CA GLU A 606 12.96 -4.92 -6.37
C GLU A 606 13.35 -4.01 -5.20
N TYR A 607 13.29 -2.69 -5.46
CA TYR A 607 13.56 -1.68 -4.43
C TYR A 607 12.46 -1.67 -3.37
N GLY A 608 12.87 -1.63 -2.13
CA GLY A 608 12.00 -1.51 -0.96
C GLY A 608 12.82 -1.52 0.31
N GLY A 609 12.18 -1.40 1.42
CA GLY A 609 12.81 -1.48 2.75
C GLY A 609 11.80 -1.05 3.80
N ILE A 610 11.86 -1.67 4.96
CA ILE A 610 11.01 -1.29 6.09
C ILE A 610 11.62 -1.76 7.40
N THR A 611 11.47 -0.94 8.43
CA THR A 611 11.79 -1.32 9.81
C THR A 611 10.53 -1.33 10.67
N GLN A 612 10.36 -2.39 11.43
CA GLN A 612 9.35 -2.51 12.47
C GLN A 612 10.05 -2.48 13.84
N MET A 613 9.56 -1.64 14.74
CA MET A 613 10.13 -1.46 16.10
C MET A 613 9.07 -1.69 17.17
N TRP A 614 9.49 -2.13 18.35
CA TRP A 614 8.63 -2.31 19.53
C TRP A 614 9.14 -1.46 20.69
N GLU A 615 8.24 -1.02 21.57
CA GLU A 615 8.56 -0.15 22.72
C GLU A 615 9.61 -0.75 23.68
N ASP A 616 9.78 -2.08 23.69
CA ASP A 616 10.82 -2.76 24.49
C ASP A 616 12.23 -2.66 23.88
N GLY A 617 12.38 -2.11 22.68
CA GLY A 617 13.62 -1.98 21.91
C GLY A 617 13.82 -3.03 20.83
N SER A 618 13.00 -4.10 20.77
CA SER A 618 13.05 -5.09 19.70
C SER A 618 12.83 -4.43 18.33
N ALA A 619 13.50 -4.95 17.28
CA ALA A 619 13.30 -4.46 15.93
C ALA A 619 13.61 -5.51 14.88
N ILE A 620 12.93 -5.43 13.74
CA ILE A 620 13.17 -6.20 12.52
C ILE A 620 13.34 -5.21 11.37
N ALA A 621 14.45 -5.32 10.63
CA ALA A 621 14.65 -4.62 9.37
C ALA A 621 14.48 -5.63 8.22
N ILE A 622 13.68 -5.29 7.21
CA ILE A 622 13.49 -6.08 5.99
C ILE A 622 14.16 -5.30 4.85
N CYS A 623 15.24 -5.85 4.30
CA CYS A 623 16.14 -5.18 3.37
C CYS A 623 16.32 -6.02 2.09
N PRO A 624 15.55 -5.74 1.01
CA PRO A 624 15.70 -6.42 -0.27
C PRO A 624 17.06 -6.21 -0.93
N ARG A 625 17.38 -7.06 -1.90
CA ARG A 625 18.59 -7.01 -2.72
C ARG A 625 18.40 -6.09 -3.91
N SER A 626 18.06 -4.81 -3.69
CA SER A 626 17.83 -3.87 -4.78
C SER A 626 19.02 -3.76 -5.73
N THR A 627 18.74 -3.83 -7.03
CA THR A 627 19.71 -3.58 -8.12
C THR A 627 19.66 -2.15 -8.64
N ASP A 628 18.92 -1.28 -7.98
CA ASP A 628 18.88 0.15 -8.34
C ASP A 628 20.25 0.80 -8.16
N ALA A 629 20.42 1.96 -8.84
CA ALA A 629 21.65 2.74 -8.69
C ALA A 629 21.75 3.33 -7.28
N TYR A 630 22.97 3.41 -6.76
CA TYR A 630 23.28 4.13 -5.53
C TYR A 630 22.60 5.53 -5.52
N PRO A 631 21.97 5.98 -4.45
CA PRO A 631 21.94 5.41 -3.08
C PRO A 631 20.75 4.46 -2.79
N TYR A 632 20.03 4.00 -3.78
CA TYR A 632 18.87 3.10 -3.66
C TYR A 632 19.23 1.62 -3.85
N ASP A 633 20.52 1.31 -3.86
CA ASP A 633 21.07 -0.04 -3.88
C ASP A 633 20.84 -0.77 -2.55
N SER A 634 21.07 -2.07 -2.52
CA SER A 634 20.95 -2.91 -1.32
C SER A 634 21.74 -2.36 -0.12
N ARG A 635 22.89 -1.76 -0.37
CA ARG A 635 23.75 -1.17 0.69
C ARG A 635 23.09 0.04 1.33
N GLY A 636 22.59 0.98 0.53
CA GLY A 636 21.93 2.19 1.04
C GLY A 636 20.69 1.84 1.85
N VAL A 637 19.84 0.94 1.34
CA VAL A 637 18.64 0.44 2.04
C VAL A 637 19.00 -0.21 3.37
N LEU A 638 19.98 -1.11 3.39
CA LEU A 638 20.36 -1.83 4.60
C LEU A 638 20.95 -0.91 5.67
N GLN A 639 21.81 0.02 5.28
CA GLN A 639 22.42 0.98 6.20
C GLN A 639 21.37 1.90 6.83
N HIS A 640 20.36 2.32 6.05
CA HIS A 640 19.24 3.13 6.52
C HIS A 640 18.33 2.32 7.47
N GLU A 641 17.78 1.20 6.99
CA GLU A 641 16.77 0.42 7.73
C GLU A 641 17.38 -0.32 8.94
N ALA A 642 18.41 -1.11 8.71
CA ALA A 642 18.99 -1.92 9.78
C ALA A 642 19.92 -1.09 10.70
N GLY A 643 20.84 -0.31 10.11
CA GLY A 643 21.78 0.51 10.86
C GLY A 643 21.14 1.72 11.53
N GLY A 644 20.32 2.47 10.77
CA GLY A 644 19.68 3.70 11.25
C GLY A 644 18.47 3.45 12.14
N HIS A 645 17.42 2.84 11.60
CA HIS A 645 16.17 2.66 12.33
C HIS A 645 16.23 1.51 13.33
N ALA A 646 16.55 0.29 12.89
CA ALA A 646 16.39 -0.89 13.72
C ALA A 646 17.38 -0.91 14.90
N PHE A 647 18.66 -0.65 14.67
CA PHE A 647 19.66 -0.60 15.72
C PHE A 647 19.83 0.81 16.29
N GLY A 648 20.08 1.82 15.45
CA GLY A 648 20.36 3.21 15.86
C GLY A 648 19.19 3.90 16.56
N LYS A 649 17.94 3.46 16.28
CA LYS A 649 16.70 4.10 16.75
C LYS A 649 16.61 5.55 16.30
N LEU A 650 17.07 5.83 15.09
CA LEU A 650 17.08 7.15 14.46
C LEU A 650 15.76 7.40 13.72
N GLY A 651 15.35 8.66 13.65
CA GLY A 651 14.20 9.09 12.84
C GLY A 651 14.64 9.52 11.45
N ASP A 652 13.72 9.48 10.50
CA ASP A 652 13.93 9.94 9.12
C ASP A 652 14.21 11.44 9.05
N GLU A 653 15.16 11.84 8.24
CA GLU A 653 15.54 13.24 8.02
C GLU A 653 15.10 13.80 6.66
N TYR A 654 14.47 12.99 5.81
CA TYR A 654 14.02 13.42 4.48
C TYR A 654 12.72 14.22 4.52
N ILE A 655 12.49 14.97 3.43
CA ILE A 655 11.35 15.88 3.27
C ILE A 655 10.56 15.44 2.03
N TYR A 656 9.26 15.12 2.23
CA TYR A 656 8.33 14.85 1.12
C TYR A 656 7.26 15.92 0.97
N HIS A 657 6.90 16.58 2.09
CA HIS A 657 5.81 17.54 2.11
C HIS A 657 6.33 18.94 2.41
N ASN A 658 6.01 19.89 1.55
CA ASN A 658 6.35 21.29 1.80
C ASN A 658 5.34 21.96 2.74
N VAL A 659 5.13 21.35 3.92
CA VAL A 659 4.17 21.78 4.94
C VAL A 659 4.80 21.70 6.33
N PHE A 660 4.21 22.45 7.26
CA PHE A 660 4.57 22.42 8.67
C PHE A 660 4.08 21.10 9.32
N ILE A 661 4.85 20.52 10.26
CA ILE A 661 4.50 19.24 10.88
C ILE A 661 3.19 19.32 11.67
N ASP A 662 2.88 20.45 12.30
CA ASP A 662 1.62 20.66 13.02
C ASP A 662 0.41 20.85 12.08
N ALA A 663 0.66 21.25 10.82
CA ALA A 663 -0.37 21.34 9.79
C ALA A 663 -0.68 19.96 9.16
N CYS A 664 0.10 18.93 9.51
CA CYS A 664 -0.25 17.56 9.21
C CYS A 664 -1.37 17.11 10.17
N LEU A 665 -2.61 17.35 9.77
CA LEU A 665 -3.85 17.16 10.53
C LEU A 665 -4.22 15.69 10.77
N CYS A 666 -3.27 14.78 10.65
CA CYS A 666 -3.45 13.37 10.98
C CYS A 666 -3.43 13.17 12.50
N LYS A 667 -4.57 13.30 13.16
CA LYS A 667 -4.71 12.98 14.59
C LYS A 667 -4.51 11.49 14.89
N CYS A 668 -4.72 10.59 13.95
CA CYS A 668 -4.51 9.15 14.12
C CYS A 668 -3.03 8.75 14.02
N CYS A 669 -2.18 9.58 13.40
CA CYS A 669 -0.74 9.41 13.23
C CYS A 669 -0.07 10.78 13.29
N SER A 670 -0.31 11.58 14.37
CA SER A 670 0.40 12.86 14.41
C SER A 670 1.89 12.53 14.37
N HIS A 671 2.59 12.96 13.32
CA HIS A 671 4.03 12.79 13.23
C HIS A 671 4.73 13.43 14.45
N VAL A 672 4.16 14.50 14.99
CA VAL A 672 4.52 15.03 16.32
C VAL A 672 4.32 13.98 17.41
N GLY A 673 3.18 13.27 17.40
CA GLY A 673 2.90 12.20 18.37
C GLY A 673 3.89 11.04 18.24
N ALA A 674 4.23 10.64 17.02
CA ALA A 674 5.21 9.59 16.75
C ALA A 674 6.62 10.00 17.21
N ILE A 675 7.05 11.22 16.92
CA ILE A 675 8.32 11.76 17.42
C ILE A 675 8.33 11.82 18.94
N ASN A 676 7.25 12.30 19.58
CA ASN A 676 7.14 12.37 21.03
C ASN A 676 7.15 10.98 21.67
N GLN A 677 6.46 9.99 21.10
CA GLN A 677 6.52 8.59 21.55
C GLN A 677 7.97 8.06 21.47
N ALA A 678 8.63 8.24 20.34
CA ALA A 678 10.03 7.83 20.18
C ALA A 678 10.95 8.52 21.19
N LYS A 679 10.79 9.83 21.40
CA LYS A 679 11.54 10.61 22.40
C LYS A 679 11.32 10.10 23.81
N SER A 680 10.10 9.72 24.18
CA SER A 680 9.81 9.14 25.50
C SER A 680 10.51 7.81 25.75
N LEU A 681 10.92 7.10 24.68
CA LEU A 681 11.71 5.87 24.73
C LEU A 681 13.23 6.12 24.65
N GLY A 682 13.68 7.38 24.56
CA GLY A 682 15.08 7.74 24.34
C GLY A 682 15.57 7.40 22.92
N TRP A 683 14.70 7.61 21.91
CA TRP A 683 14.98 7.41 20.50
C TRP A 683 14.88 8.72 19.73
N TYR A 684 15.28 8.73 18.45
CA TYR A 684 15.21 9.87 17.54
C TYR A 684 16.01 11.10 18.02
N ASP A 685 17.21 10.85 18.60
CA ASP A 685 18.11 11.95 19.02
C ASP A 685 18.58 12.81 17.85
N ASN A 686 18.49 12.29 16.62
CA ASN A 686 18.82 13.02 15.39
C ASN A 686 17.71 14.00 14.93
N LEU A 687 16.57 14.04 15.58
CA LEU A 687 15.46 14.94 15.28
C LEU A 687 15.09 15.82 16.48
N SER A 688 14.56 17.03 16.23
CA SER A 688 13.99 17.92 17.24
C SER A 688 12.69 18.56 16.72
N LEU A 689 11.74 18.83 17.62
CA LEU A 689 10.54 19.63 17.36
C LEU A 689 10.75 21.12 17.72
N THR A 690 11.95 21.48 18.15
CA THR A 690 12.34 22.86 18.42
C THR A 690 13.66 23.20 17.71
N GLY A 691 13.75 24.38 17.11
CA GLY A 691 14.96 24.91 16.51
C GLY A 691 15.82 25.74 17.47
N LYS A 692 15.56 25.66 18.77
CA LYS A 692 16.31 26.43 19.75
C LYS A 692 17.64 25.76 20.10
N MET A 693 18.75 26.47 19.92
CA MET A 693 20.11 25.96 19.99
C MET A 693 20.43 25.22 21.28
N HIS A 694 19.87 25.63 22.41
CA HIS A 694 20.10 24.99 23.72
C HIS A 694 19.11 23.84 24.03
N GLU A 695 18.08 23.63 23.21
CA GLU A 695 17.03 22.62 23.43
C GLU A 695 17.19 21.41 22.49
N VAL A 696 17.95 21.53 21.41
CA VAL A 696 18.16 20.41 20.47
C VAL A 696 19.05 19.33 21.11
N PRO A 697 18.82 18.04 20.84
CA PRO A 697 19.60 16.93 21.41
C PRO A 697 21.11 17.02 21.13
N TRP A 698 21.49 17.67 20.06
CA TRP A 698 22.88 17.86 19.62
C TRP A 698 23.48 19.22 20.01
N SER A 699 22.88 19.95 20.94
CA SER A 699 23.41 21.28 21.39
C SER A 699 24.86 21.22 21.81
N HIS A 700 25.28 20.15 22.52
CA HIS A 700 26.67 19.97 22.96
C HIS A 700 27.67 19.85 21.80
N LEU A 701 27.24 19.31 20.63
CA LEU A 701 28.07 19.23 19.42
C LEU A 701 28.21 20.61 18.75
N ILE A 702 27.16 21.44 18.77
CA ILE A 702 27.20 22.81 18.22
C ILE A 702 28.24 23.65 18.95
N PHE A 703 28.36 23.47 20.27
CA PHE A 703 29.32 24.24 21.09
C PHE A 703 30.69 23.59 21.20
N ASP A 704 30.89 22.37 20.67
CA ASP A 704 32.18 21.72 20.62
C ASP A 704 32.96 22.16 19.38
N SER A 705 34.17 22.70 19.58
CA SER A 705 35.02 23.24 18.49
C SER A 705 35.39 22.18 17.43
N ARG A 706 35.30 20.89 17.76
CA ARG A 706 35.59 19.77 16.85
C ARG A 706 34.45 19.49 15.87
N TYR A 707 33.22 19.91 16.21
CA TYR A 707 31.98 19.70 15.41
C TYR A 707 31.31 20.99 14.93
N SER A 708 31.64 22.15 15.49
CA SER A 708 30.96 23.44 15.25
C SER A 708 30.96 23.90 13.77
N ASN A 709 31.84 23.37 12.94
CA ASN A 709 31.87 23.63 11.49
C ASN A 709 31.01 22.67 10.69
N LEU A 710 30.50 21.61 11.30
CA LEU A 710 29.76 20.51 10.64
C LEU A 710 28.32 20.47 11.11
N VAL A 711 28.09 20.73 12.40
CA VAL A 711 26.79 20.58 13.07
C VAL A 711 26.15 21.94 13.28
N ASP A 712 24.88 22.08 12.85
CA ASP A 712 24.07 23.29 13.03
C ASP A 712 22.61 22.89 13.25
N ILE A 713 21.66 23.75 12.97
CA ILE A 713 20.22 23.51 13.06
C ILE A 713 19.61 23.73 11.67
N TYR A 714 19.19 22.65 11.04
CA TYR A 714 18.54 22.67 9.74
C TYR A 714 17.08 22.31 9.87
N GLU A 715 16.19 23.19 9.39
CA GLU A 715 14.75 22.88 9.39
C GLU A 715 14.40 21.89 8.28
N GLY A 716 13.53 20.96 8.58
CA GLY A 716 13.05 19.89 7.72
C GLY A 716 13.49 18.51 8.20
N GLY A 717 12.59 17.55 8.13
CA GLY A 717 12.76 16.14 8.51
C GLY A 717 11.42 15.46 8.80
N PHE A 718 11.46 14.17 9.02
CA PHE A 718 10.29 13.34 9.27
C PHE A 718 9.15 13.63 8.29
N MET A 719 9.49 13.69 6.99
CA MET A 719 8.64 13.99 5.84
C MET A 719 8.19 15.45 5.69
N HIS A 720 8.52 16.37 6.61
CA HIS A 720 8.04 17.76 6.61
C HIS A 720 9.16 18.77 6.35
N SER A 721 8.84 19.84 5.62
CA SER A 721 9.79 20.93 5.36
C SER A 721 9.95 21.88 6.54
N ARG A 722 8.97 21.92 7.46
CA ARG A 722 8.94 22.86 8.60
C ARG A 722 8.51 22.19 9.89
N GLY A 723 8.99 22.73 11.03
CA GLY A 723 8.62 22.33 12.37
C GLY A 723 9.32 21.06 12.88
N VAL A 724 10.22 20.49 12.09
CA VAL A 724 11.16 19.44 12.50
C VAL A 724 12.57 19.91 12.16
N PHE A 725 13.53 19.60 13.01
CA PHE A 725 14.90 20.06 12.86
C PHE A 725 15.87 18.88 12.95
N ARG A 726 16.99 18.97 12.22
CA ARG A 726 18.10 18.02 12.16
C ARG A 726 19.46 18.72 12.28
N SER A 727 20.52 17.95 12.53
CA SER A 727 21.84 18.50 12.86
C SER A 727 22.71 18.84 11.64
N GLU A 728 22.47 18.19 10.49
CA GLU A 728 23.27 18.33 9.27
C GLU A 728 22.37 18.25 8.03
N GLN A 729 22.85 18.75 6.89
CA GLN A 729 22.07 18.75 5.64
C GLN A 729 21.92 17.36 5.02
N ASN A 730 22.96 16.50 5.18
CA ASN A 730 23.01 15.17 4.57
C ASN A 730 23.28 14.11 5.63
N SER A 731 22.64 12.97 5.50
CA SER A 731 22.93 11.77 6.29
C SER A 731 22.31 10.53 5.62
N CYS A 732 22.69 9.35 6.11
CA CYS A 732 22.04 8.09 5.74
C CYS A 732 20.53 8.15 5.98
N MET A 733 20.07 8.82 7.04
CA MET A 733 18.66 8.98 7.39
C MET A 733 17.90 9.99 6.51
N ASN A 734 18.61 10.73 5.66
CA ASN A 734 18.02 11.70 4.74
C ASN A 734 17.93 11.16 3.30
N ASN A 735 18.99 10.53 2.80
CA ASN A 735 19.10 10.16 1.38
C ASN A 735 19.93 8.89 1.13
N ASN A 736 19.96 7.96 2.08
CA ASN A 736 20.65 6.67 2.02
C ASN A 736 22.17 6.74 1.71
N VAL A 737 22.80 7.91 1.83
CA VAL A 737 24.25 8.03 1.64
C VAL A 737 25.01 7.28 2.74
N PRO A 738 26.20 6.72 2.49
CA PRO A 738 26.95 5.92 3.46
C PRO A 738 27.63 6.80 4.54
N TYR A 739 26.83 7.66 5.18
CA TYR A 739 27.27 8.61 6.16
C TYR A 739 26.16 8.91 7.18
N PHE A 740 26.32 8.50 8.43
CA PHE A 740 25.50 8.98 9.54
C PHE A 740 26.04 10.33 10.04
N ASN A 741 25.18 11.32 10.27
CA ASN A 741 25.59 12.59 10.85
C ASN A 741 26.11 12.41 12.29
N ALA A 742 26.76 13.44 12.84
CA ALA A 742 27.49 13.36 14.11
C ALA A 742 26.63 12.86 15.28
N ILE A 743 25.42 13.41 15.45
CA ILE A 743 24.51 12.98 16.52
C ILE A 743 24.01 11.55 16.32
N SER A 744 23.78 11.14 15.06
CA SER A 744 23.40 9.75 14.75
C SER A 744 24.50 8.77 15.11
N ARG A 745 25.78 9.11 14.79
CA ARG A 745 26.93 8.28 15.16
C ARG A 745 27.07 8.20 16.69
N GLU A 746 26.94 9.32 17.39
CA GLU A 746 26.98 9.35 18.86
C GLU A 746 25.87 8.47 19.46
N SER A 747 24.63 8.58 18.99
CA SER A 747 23.49 7.78 19.47
C SER A 747 23.72 6.28 19.26
N ILE A 748 24.25 5.90 18.09
CA ILE A 748 24.62 4.50 17.79
C ILE A 748 25.70 4.02 18.76
N VAL A 749 26.77 4.79 18.99
CA VAL A 749 27.86 4.41 19.90
C VAL A 749 27.39 4.34 21.33
N ARG A 750 26.55 5.26 21.82
CA ARG A 750 25.93 5.18 23.15
C ARG A 750 25.16 3.86 23.31
N ARG A 751 24.44 3.42 22.29
CA ARG A 751 23.69 2.15 22.30
C ARG A 751 24.62 0.95 22.28
N ILE A 752 25.67 0.96 21.45
CA ILE A 752 26.70 -0.10 21.44
C ILE A 752 27.30 -0.25 22.83
N LYS A 753 27.77 0.84 23.47
CA LYS A 753 28.35 0.80 24.81
C LYS A 753 27.35 0.28 25.85
N LYS A 754 26.10 0.77 25.81
CA LYS A 754 25.03 0.31 26.71
C LYS A 754 24.79 -1.21 26.58
N TYR A 755 24.66 -1.74 25.36
CA TYR A 755 24.38 -3.16 25.14
C TYR A 755 25.61 -4.04 25.42
N ALA A 756 26.80 -3.49 25.24
CA ALA A 756 28.05 -4.15 25.61
C ALA A 756 28.34 -4.13 27.12
N GLY A 757 27.51 -3.48 27.94
CA GLY A 757 27.72 -3.33 29.38
C GLY A 757 28.87 -2.40 29.72
N GLU A 758 29.17 -1.41 28.88
CA GLU A 758 30.21 -0.40 29.04
C GLU A 758 29.62 1.00 29.24
N THR A 759 30.32 1.87 29.95
CA THR A 759 29.94 3.28 30.12
C THR A 759 30.34 4.07 28.88
N PHE A 760 29.46 4.89 28.36
CA PHE A 760 29.75 5.85 27.28
C PHE A 760 30.61 7.00 27.82
N SER A 761 31.64 7.36 27.06
CA SER A 761 32.43 8.57 27.27
C SER A 761 32.40 9.42 25.99
N PHE A 762 32.01 10.68 26.10
CA PHE A 762 32.02 11.61 24.97
C PHE A 762 33.43 11.81 24.40
N GLU A 763 34.46 11.95 25.26
CA GLU A 763 35.84 12.11 24.78
C GLU A 763 36.36 10.85 24.10
N GLU A 764 36.00 9.63 24.58
CA GLU A 764 36.30 8.39 23.87
C GLU A 764 35.59 8.32 22.52
N PHE A 765 34.33 8.77 22.45
CA PHE A 765 33.58 8.84 21.19
C PHE A 765 34.31 9.75 20.22
N VAL A 766 34.61 10.98 20.60
CA VAL A 766 35.29 11.96 19.75
C VAL A 766 36.66 11.48 19.27
N ALA A 767 37.44 10.83 20.14
CA ALA A 767 38.75 10.27 19.77
C ALA A 767 38.65 9.13 18.72
N ASN A 768 37.53 8.45 18.66
CA ASN A 768 37.28 7.33 17.74
C ASN A 768 36.31 7.70 16.58
N ASP A 769 35.73 8.91 16.58
CA ASP A 769 34.78 9.34 15.55
C ASP A 769 35.53 9.63 14.24
N LYS A 770 35.44 8.70 13.31
CA LYS A 770 36.05 8.82 11.97
C LYS A 770 35.02 9.37 11.03
N THR A 771 35.10 10.67 10.74
CA THR A 771 34.25 11.30 9.74
C THR A 771 34.87 11.14 8.36
N ASP A 772 34.15 10.53 7.44
CA ASP A 772 34.41 10.68 6.01
C ASP A 772 33.36 11.61 5.39
N ALA A 773 33.41 12.86 5.80
CA ALA A 773 32.54 13.93 5.25
C ALA A 773 32.74 14.12 3.74
N SER A 774 33.87 13.70 3.19
CA SER A 774 34.14 13.73 1.74
C SER A 774 33.23 12.77 0.97
N SER A 775 32.85 11.66 1.57
CA SER A 775 31.89 10.69 0.98
C SER A 775 30.49 11.30 0.86
N ALA A 776 30.04 12.12 1.82
CA ALA A 776 28.75 12.79 1.80
C ALA A 776 28.69 13.88 0.72
N VAL A 777 29.79 14.63 0.53
CA VAL A 777 29.89 15.73 -0.46
C VAL A 777 29.99 15.19 -1.90
N SER A 778 30.67 14.07 -2.13
CA SER A 778 30.78 13.46 -3.47
C SER A 778 29.48 12.82 -3.92
N ALA A 779 28.70 12.25 -2.98
CA ALA A 779 27.38 11.66 -3.27
C ALA A 779 26.33 12.69 -3.69
N THR A 780 26.37 13.91 -3.15
CA THR A 780 25.44 15.00 -3.51
C THR A 780 25.70 15.62 -4.88
N ARG A 781 26.92 15.51 -5.43
CA ARG A 781 27.23 15.98 -6.77
C ARG A 781 26.72 15.08 -7.91
N GLY A 782 26.34 13.83 -7.62
CA GLY A 782 25.78 12.88 -8.56
C GLY A 782 24.25 12.89 -8.67
N VAL A 783 23.56 13.47 -7.70
CA VAL A 783 22.09 13.59 -7.69
C VAL A 783 21.67 14.85 -8.43
N GLY A 784 21.87 14.86 -9.74
CA GLY A 784 21.19 15.80 -10.63
C GLY A 784 19.69 15.56 -10.53
N SER A 785 18.90 16.63 -10.57
CA SER A 785 17.46 16.77 -10.32
C SER A 785 16.50 15.97 -11.21
N THR A 786 16.80 14.72 -11.52
CA THR A 786 15.87 13.77 -12.12
C THR A 786 15.65 12.62 -11.14
N SER A 787 14.89 12.89 -10.06
CA SER A 787 14.41 11.81 -9.22
C SER A 787 13.44 10.98 -10.04
N THR A 788 13.86 9.82 -10.49
CA THR A 788 12.96 8.70 -10.71
C THR A 788 12.28 8.45 -9.37
N TYR A 789 10.98 8.61 -9.35
CA TYR A 789 10.12 8.56 -8.18
C TYR A 789 10.12 7.13 -7.62
N HIS A 790 11.06 6.82 -6.75
CA HIS A 790 11.00 5.61 -5.93
C HIS A 790 9.93 5.86 -4.87
N GLY A 791 8.92 4.98 -4.80
CA GLY A 791 7.73 5.17 -3.99
C GLY A 791 8.03 5.56 -2.53
N ARG A 792 7.09 6.21 -1.88
CA ARG A 792 7.23 6.77 -0.53
C ARG A 792 7.62 5.69 0.48
N GLN A 793 8.81 5.76 1.04
CA GLN A 793 9.12 5.06 2.28
C GLN A 793 8.31 5.72 3.41
N MET A 794 7.66 4.91 4.21
CA MET A 794 6.94 5.39 5.39
C MET A 794 7.86 5.30 6.61
N PRO A 795 7.77 6.27 7.55
CA PRO A 795 8.54 6.18 8.78
C PRO A 795 8.31 4.83 9.49
N PRO A 796 9.32 4.31 10.20
CA PRO A 796 9.21 3.02 10.88
C PRO A 796 8.08 3.03 11.90
N LYS A 797 7.32 1.95 11.94
CA LYS A 797 6.20 1.81 12.88
C LYS A 797 6.69 1.34 14.24
N ILE A 798 6.25 2.03 15.30
CA ILE A 798 6.52 1.64 16.70
C ILE A 798 5.30 0.89 17.25
N HIS A 799 5.47 -0.40 17.52
CA HIS A 799 4.44 -1.26 18.09
C HIS A 799 4.43 -1.17 19.62
N LYS A 800 3.23 -1.19 20.22
CA LYS A 800 3.09 -1.20 21.67
C LYS A 800 3.55 -2.52 22.30
N GLY A 801 4.27 -2.42 23.42
CA GLY A 801 4.69 -3.56 24.22
C GLY A 801 5.88 -4.33 23.65
N SER A 802 5.92 -5.65 23.87
CA SER A 802 7.00 -6.54 23.48
C SER A 802 6.50 -7.70 22.63
N PRO A 803 7.22 -8.10 21.57
CA PRO A 803 6.86 -9.26 20.74
C PRO A 803 6.85 -10.57 21.53
N LEU A 804 7.62 -10.67 22.62
CA LEU A 804 7.63 -11.87 23.49
C LEU A 804 6.27 -12.16 24.15
N LYS A 805 5.38 -11.15 24.27
CA LYS A 805 4.02 -11.34 24.82
C LYS A 805 3.10 -12.04 23.83
N SER A 806 3.17 -11.73 22.55
CA SER A 806 2.39 -12.37 21.48
C SER A 806 2.84 -13.82 21.26
N ILE A 807 4.14 -14.06 21.23
CA ILE A 807 4.74 -15.41 21.11
C ILE A 807 4.29 -16.32 22.25
N ARG A 808 4.20 -15.81 23.49
CA ARG A 808 3.71 -16.58 24.66
C ARG A 808 2.20 -16.87 24.61
N LYS A 809 1.38 -15.99 24.03
CA LYS A 809 -0.07 -16.22 23.85
C LYS A 809 -0.36 -17.32 22.83
N ALA A 810 0.35 -17.34 21.71
CA ALA A 810 0.19 -18.34 20.66
C ALA A 810 0.51 -19.77 21.15
N ARG A 811 1.48 -19.94 22.08
CA ARG A 811 1.75 -21.25 22.72
C ARG A 811 0.63 -21.77 23.64
N ARG A 812 -0.21 -20.88 24.19
CA ARG A 812 -1.37 -21.29 25.04
C ARG A 812 -2.60 -21.72 24.24
N HIS A 813 -2.73 -21.33 22.99
CA HIS A 813 -3.85 -21.74 22.13
C HIS A 813 -3.55 -22.99 21.27
N ARG A 814 -2.28 -23.46 21.22
CA ARG A 814 -1.90 -24.70 20.54
C ARG A 814 -1.68 -25.88 21.52
N ARG A 815 -1.93 -25.71 22.82
CA ARG A 815 -2.11 -26.74 23.83
C ARG A 815 -3.59 -26.83 24.21
#